data_26f6d21aa46eb55182b3bb2ab84c94d5
#
_entry.id   26f6d21aa46eb55182b3bb2ab84c94d5
#
_cell.length_a   1.000
_cell.length_b   1.000
_cell.length_c   1.000
_cell.angle_alpha   90.00
_cell.angle_beta   90.00
_cell.angle_gamma   90.00
#
_symmetry.space_group_name_H-M   'P 1'
#
loop_
_entity.id
_entity.type
_entity.pdbx_description
1 polymer ?
#
loop_
_entity_poly.entity_id
_entity_poly.type
_entity_poly.pdbx_seq_one_letter_code
_entity_poly.pdbx_strand_id
1 'polypeptide(L)'
;MHYVDVILPLPLEGTFTYSVPEPMVAQVRMGVRVLVPLGRSKTYTAMAVLLHSEKPEFETRPIIQVIDAEPVLIEQQLRLWQWISTYYMSPIGDVFKAALPAGLKAEENYRPKTVRCVTLPANLRSEQSLHMALTILKRALKQHQTFITYLELSHWNEIDGETPPAHIAEIACDELQNAANASDAVLRQLIQRNFLELYHREVGRLNTAGEYHPERIQPLSPAQKAAEDSISRQFNEKNVVLLHGVTSSGKTEIYIHLIKKAIDEGKQVLYLLPEIALTVQMTRRLHNVFGSRLGIYHSRYSDAERVEIWKKQLSAEPYDVILGARSAIFLPFTRLGLVIVDEEHETSFKQQDPAPRYHARSAAIMLARMYEGAKVLLGTATPSMESYHNACTGKYGYVQLTTRYKDVAMPEIRVVDTKDLYRRKMMRGAFSPDLLEAMRTALRNKKQVLLFQNRRGFAPMVECKVCGWVPKCKNCDVSLTYHRSMNLLTCHYCGYTYPVPKQCPNCESTELLGRGYGTEKIEDRVRELFPEARIARMDLDTTRSAGAYGRIIDDFSCGRTDILIGTQMITKGLDFSGVTVVGILNADTMLNYPDFRAYEQAFQMLSQVSGRAGRRDERGLVILQTKSADLPVIQQVVAGDFKTFARDLLEERSMFRYPPFYHLVYVYLRHRNEQLVDSAAIEMASRLRQAFADRVLGPDKPAVARVKTESIRKIVIKLEQGINLPLARQCMAEARTQLLQDKRYAAMTVFFDVDPS
;
A
#
# COMPACT_ATOMS: atom_id res chain seq x y z
N MET A 1 37.32 10.85 -23.41
CA MET A 1 35.94 10.45 -23.79
C MET A 1 35.30 9.92 -22.54
N HIS A 2 34.11 10.40 -22.17
CA HIS A 2 33.42 9.98 -20.96
C HIS A 2 32.24 9.11 -21.32
N TYR A 3 31.89 8.20 -20.42
CA TYR A 3 30.78 7.25 -20.55
C TYR A 3 29.89 7.33 -19.33
N VAL A 4 28.60 7.02 -19.50
CA VAL A 4 27.62 6.96 -18.41
C VAL A 4 26.88 5.64 -18.45
N ASP A 5 26.85 4.98 -17.32
CA ASP A 5 25.97 3.82 -17.10
C ASP A 5 24.59 4.30 -16.69
N VAL A 6 23.56 3.79 -17.36
CA VAL A 6 22.16 4.20 -17.12
C VAL A 6 21.25 3.01 -16.89
N ILE A 7 20.19 3.22 -16.12
CA ILE A 7 19.07 2.29 -15.97
C ILE A 7 17.95 2.73 -16.91
N LEU A 8 17.48 1.80 -17.75
CA LEU A 8 16.35 2.01 -18.65
C LEU A 8 15.02 1.58 -18.01
N PRO A 9 13.88 2.24 -18.27
CA PRO A 9 12.56 1.83 -17.79
C PRO A 9 11.99 0.63 -18.59
N LEU A 10 12.79 -0.40 -18.74
CA LEU A 10 12.45 -1.62 -19.48
C LEU A 10 12.73 -2.85 -18.60
N PRO A 11 12.07 -3.98 -18.85
CA PRO A 11 12.31 -5.21 -18.09
C PRO A 11 13.64 -5.87 -18.51
N LEU A 12 14.71 -5.11 -18.41
CA LEU A 12 16.08 -5.49 -18.77
C LEU A 12 16.94 -5.53 -17.50
N GLU A 13 17.86 -6.46 -17.48
CA GLU A 13 18.82 -6.62 -16.39
C GLU A 13 20.05 -5.75 -16.62
N GLY A 14 20.65 -5.26 -15.53
CA GLY A 14 21.87 -4.48 -15.57
C GLY A 14 21.69 -3.02 -16.01
N THR A 15 22.82 -2.39 -16.23
CA THR A 15 22.96 -1.02 -16.74
C THR A 15 23.39 -1.03 -18.21
N PHE A 16 23.15 0.07 -18.89
CA PHE A 16 23.53 0.26 -20.29
C PHE A 16 24.50 1.45 -20.39
N THR A 17 25.62 1.26 -21.06
CA THR A 17 26.66 2.29 -21.18
C THR A 17 26.48 3.11 -22.45
N TYR A 18 26.49 4.43 -22.30
CA TYR A 18 26.44 5.41 -23.40
C TYR A 18 27.63 6.36 -23.33
N SER A 19 28.06 6.86 -24.47
CA SER A 19 29.08 7.92 -24.51
C SER A 19 28.47 9.28 -24.16
N VAL A 20 29.25 10.15 -23.51
CA VAL A 20 28.83 11.49 -23.10
C VAL A 20 29.54 12.52 -23.95
N PRO A 21 28.81 13.35 -24.75
CA PRO A 21 29.37 14.47 -25.45
C PRO A 21 30.04 15.48 -24.50
N GLU A 22 31.21 16.04 -24.89
CA GLU A 22 31.99 16.91 -24.04
C GLU A 22 31.19 18.06 -23.38
N PRO A 23 30.28 18.77 -24.09
CA PRO A 23 29.49 19.84 -23.47
C PRO A 23 28.52 19.38 -22.36
N MET A 24 28.24 18.10 -22.31
CA MET A 24 27.26 17.52 -21.33
C MET A 24 27.97 16.91 -20.13
N VAL A 25 29.26 16.68 -20.15
CA VAL A 25 29.99 15.96 -19.08
C VAL A 25 29.77 16.60 -17.71
N ALA A 26 29.84 17.92 -17.61
CA ALA A 26 29.65 18.65 -16.36
C ALA A 26 28.21 18.55 -15.80
N GLN A 27 27.22 18.21 -16.63
CA GLN A 27 25.82 18.11 -16.27
C GLN A 27 25.44 16.67 -15.85
N VAL A 28 26.22 15.67 -16.33
CA VAL A 28 25.92 14.27 -16.02
C VAL A 28 26.45 13.92 -14.63
N ARG A 29 25.52 13.67 -13.71
CA ARG A 29 25.80 13.23 -12.34
C ARG A 29 24.88 12.05 -12.00
N MET A 30 25.26 11.24 -11.01
CA MET A 30 24.39 10.18 -10.49
C MET A 30 23.03 10.78 -10.10
N GLY A 31 21.96 10.14 -10.56
CA GLY A 31 20.60 10.55 -10.24
C GLY A 31 19.96 11.58 -11.16
N VAL A 32 20.66 12.06 -12.22
CA VAL A 32 20.03 12.86 -13.27
C VAL A 32 19.40 11.96 -14.33
N ARG A 33 18.32 12.43 -14.94
CA ARG A 33 17.70 11.75 -16.08
C ARG A 33 18.38 12.20 -17.37
N VAL A 34 18.62 11.23 -18.23
CA VAL A 34 19.20 11.45 -19.56
C VAL A 34 18.31 10.83 -20.63
N LEU A 35 18.22 11.47 -21.79
CA LEU A 35 17.54 10.94 -22.96
C LEU A 35 18.53 10.12 -23.78
N VAL A 36 18.21 8.85 -24.00
CA VAL A 36 19.11 7.92 -24.70
C VAL A 36 18.39 7.20 -25.84
N PRO A 37 19.10 6.92 -26.96
CA PRO A 37 18.56 6.13 -28.06
C PRO A 37 18.65 4.64 -27.75
N LEU A 38 17.59 3.87 -28.05
CA LEU A 38 17.60 2.41 -27.98
C LEU A 38 16.98 1.80 -29.24
N GLY A 39 17.72 0.89 -29.88
CA GLY A 39 17.31 0.34 -31.17
C GLY A 39 17.43 1.36 -32.31
N ARG A 40 16.57 1.26 -33.34
CA ARG A 40 16.70 2.08 -34.56
C ARG A 40 16.02 3.46 -34.47
N SER A 41 14.93 3.58 -33.69
CA SER A 41 14.07 4.79 -33.73
C SER A 41 13.42 5.16 -32.41
N LYS A 42 13.76 4.50 -31.31
CA LYS A 42 13.14 4.78 -30.01
C LYS A 42 14.10 5.50 -29.10
N THR A 43 13.57 6.45 -28.37
CA THR A 43 14.25 7.14 -27.28
C THR A 43 13.63 6.77 -25.94
N TYR A 44 14.42 6.83 -24.89
CA TYR A 44 13.96 6.53 -23.52
C TYR A 44 14.59 7.51 -22.54
N THR A 45 13.80 7.93 -21.58
CA THR A 45 14.29 8.60 -20.37
C THR A 45 14.96 7.56 -19.49
N ALA A 46 16.25 7.64 -19.30
CA ALA A 46 17.06 6.74 -18.49
C ALA A 46 17.60 7.48 -17.26
N MET A 47 17.95 6.72 -16.23
CA MET A 47 18.56 7.25 -14.99
C MET A 47 20.06 7.04 -15.01
N ALA A 48 20.83 8.12 -14.92
CA ALA A 48 22.29 8.05 -14.82
C ALA A 48 22.71 7.49 -13.46
N VAL A 49 23.57 6.48 -13.47
CA VAL A 49 24.05 5.78 -12.28
C VAL A 49 25.51 6.06 -12.00
N LEU A 50 26.37 5.96 -13.01
CA LEU A 50 27.81 6.11 -12.88
C LEU A 50 28.38 6.81 -14.11
N LEU A 51 29.14 7.90 -13.90
CA LEU A 51 29.97 8.52 -14.92
C LEU A 51 31.40 8.00 -14.77
N HIS A 52 32.00 7.51 -15.87
CA HIS A 52 33.33 6.93 -15.86
C HIS A 52 34.09 7.22 -17.18
N SER A 53 35.39 6.92 -17.21
CA SER A 53 36.26 7.11 -18.40
C SER A 53 36.74 5.79 -19.01
N GLU A 54 36.32 4.64 -18.44
CA GLU A 54 36.68 3.32 -18.94
C GLU A 54 35.96 3.04 -20.26
N LYS A 55 36.74 2.78 -21.31
CA LYS A 55 36.16 2.49 -22.63
C LYS A 55 35.55 1.10 -22.66
N PRO A 56 34.24 0.97 -22.98
CA PRO A 56 33.62 -0.35 -23.14
C PRO A 56 34.22 -1.12 -24.32
N GLU A 57 34.13 -2.45 -24.27
CA GLU A 57 34.56 -3.36 -25.35
C GLU A 57 33.68 -3.28 -26.61
N PHE A 58 32.53 -2.64 -26.51
CA PHE A 58 31.57 -2.46 -27.60
C PHE A 58 31.39 -0.99 -27.98
N GLU A 59 30.89 -0.75 -29.18
CA GLU A 59 30.60 0.61 -29.68
C GLU A 59 29.39 1.20 -28.94
N THR A 60 29.60 2.37 -28.34
CA THR A 60 28.56 3.09 -27.60
C THR A 60 27.91 4.19 -28.45
N ARG A 61 26.63 4.43 -28.21
CA ARG A 61 25.92 5.60 -28.76
C ARG A 61 25.97 6.76 -27.77
N PRO A 62 25.97 8.02 -28.28
CA PRO A 62 25.91 9.17 -27.39
C PRO A 62 24.53 9.33 -26.73
N ILE A 63 24.51 9.90 -25.53
CA ILE A 63 23.29 10.45 -24.95
C ILE A 63 22.81 11.63 -25.80
N ILE A 64 21.49 11.82 -25.87
CA ILE A 64 20.88 12.89 -26.67
C ILE A 64 20.83 14.20 -25.88
N GLN A 65 20.43 14.11 -24.60
CA GLN A 65 20.21 15.27 -23.75
C GLN A 65 20.29 14.87 -22.26
N VAL A 66 20.73 15.80 -21.41
CA VAL A 66 20.51 15.75 -19.95
C VAL A 66 19.22 16.50 -19.65
N ILE A 67 18.28 15.85 -18.96
CA ILE A 67 16.94 16.40 -18.72
C ILE A 67 16.92 17.27 -17.47
N ASP A 68 17.63 16.87 -16.43
CA ASP A 68 17.59 17.52 -15.12
C ASP A 68 18.82 18.37 -14.86
N ALA A 69 18.62 19.57 -14.31
CA ALA A 69 19.72 20.41 -13.83
C ALA A 69 20.30 19.86 -12.50
N GLU A 70 19.45 19.31 -11.63
CA GLU A 70 19.82 18.69 -10.35
C GLU A 70 19.31 17.25 -10.28
N PRO A 71 20.02 16.36 -9.54
CA PRO A 71 19.62 14.97 -9.40
C PRO A 71 18.20 14.80 -8.83
N VAL A 72 17.42 13.94 -9.46
CA VAL A 72 16.07 13.56 -9.00
C VAL A 72 16.08 12.26 -8.19
N LEU A 73 17.23 11.60 -8.10
CA LEU A 73 17.47 10.37 -7.34
C LEU A 73 18.70 10.55 -6.45
N ILE A 74 18.63 10.09 -5.21
CA ILE A 74 19.76 10.08 -4.28
C ILE A 74 20.37 8.67 -4.17
N GLU A 75 21.58 8.58 -3.63
CA GLU A 75 22.34 7.30 -3.53
C GLU A 75 21.58 6.23 -2.75
N GLN A 76 20.94 6.57 -1.65
CA GLN A 76 20.19 5.62 -0.83
C GLN A 76 19.03 4.98 -1.59
N GLN A 77 18.37 5.75 -2.46
CA GLN A 77 17.32 5.21 -3.32
C GLN A 77 17.90 4.22 -4.35
N LEU A 78 19.01 4.56 -4.98
CA LEU A 78 19.68 3.66 -5.93
C LEU A 78 20.10 2.35 -5.26
N ARG A 79 20.68 2.41 -4.07
CA ARG A 79 21.02 1.24 -3.26
C ARG A 79 19.78 0.40 -2.91
N LEU A 80 18.66 1.04 -2.58
CA LEU A 80 17.40 0.34 -2.35
C LEU A 80 16.89 -0.34 -3.62
N TRP A 81 16.97 0.32 -4.79
CA TRP A 81 16.55 -0.26 -6.06
C TRP A 81 17.40 -1.49 -6.42
N GLN A 82 18.71 -1.42 -6.25
CA GLN A 82 19.63 -2.54 -6.45
C GLN A 82 19.30 -3.71 -5.51
N TRP A 83 19.03 -3.41 -4.24
CA TRP A 83 18.64 -4.44 -3.29
C TRP A 83 17.31 -5.09 -3.67
N ILE A 84 16.28 -4.31 -4.04
CA ILE A 84 14.98 -4.85 -4.48
C ILE A 84 15.16 -5.71 -5.73
N SER A 85 15.93 -5.24 -6.72
CA SER A 85 16.23 -5.99 -7.94
C SER A 85 16.86 -7.35 -7.63
N THR A 86 17.90 -7.34 -6.81
CA THR A 86 18.66 -8.56 -6.44
C THR A 86 17.85 -9.48 -5.55
N TYR A 87 17.20 -8.93 -4.50
CA TYR A 87 16.47 -9.76 -3.54
C TYR A 87 15.25 -10.43 -4.15
N TYR A 88 14.45 -9.68 -4.90
CA TYR A 88 13.21 -10.17 -5.50
C TYR A 88 13.40 -10.70 -6.93
N MET A 89 14.64 -10.84 -7.40
CA MET A 89 14.99 -11.37 -8.72
C MET A 89 14.19 -10.70 -9.84
N SER A 90 14.13 -9.38 -9.80
CA SER A 90 13.40 -8.56 -10.75
C SER A 90 14.34 -7.62 -11.49
N PRO A 91 14.21 -7.45 -12.81
CA PRO A 91 15.01 -6.49 -13.55
C PRO A 91 15.01 -5.11 -12.92
N ILE A 92 16.15 -4.44 -12.86
CA ILE A 92 16.27 -3.11 -12.24
C ILE A 92 15.43 -2.06 -12.97
N GLY A 93 15.20 -2.23 -14.26
CA GLY A 93 14.31 -1.37 -15.04
C GLY A 93 12.85 -1.46 -14.62
N ASP A 94 12.39 -2.61 -14.08
CA ASP A 94 11.06 -2.74 -13.49
C ASP A 94 10.99 -2.03 -12.12
N VAL A 95 12.08 -2.05 -11.35
CA VAL A 95 12.18 -1.26 -10.10
C VAL A 95 12.10 0.23 -10.42
N PHE A 96 12.82 0.70 -11.42
CA PHE A 96 12.75 2.07 -11.91
C PHE A 96 11.31 2.49 -12.25
N LYS A 97 10.58 1.63 -13.00
CA LYS A 97 9.17 1.89 -13.33
C LYS A 97 8.27 1.99 -12.12
N ALA A 98 8.47 1.15 -11.13
CA ALA A 98 7.66 1.13 -9.92
C ALA A 98 7.98 2.30 -8.98
N ALA A 99 9.23 2.72 -8.93
CA ALA A 99 9.73 3.71 -8.00
C ALA A 99 9.36 5.14 -8.40
N LEU A 100 9.59 5.53 -9.66
CA LEU A 100 9.36 6.91 -10.11
C LEU A 100 7.90 7.16 -10.50
N PRO A 101 7.34 8.34 -10.16
CA PRO A 101 6.08 8.82 -10.73
C PRO A 101 6.15 8.89 -12.26
N ALA A 102 5.00 8.74 -12.94
CA ALA A 102 4.96 8.73 -14.41
C ALA A 102 5.49 10.06 -15.02
N GLY A 103 5.19 11.18 -14.38
CA GLY A 103 5.69 12.49 -14.83
C GLY A 103 7.21 12.69 -14.75
N LEU A 104 7.92 11.84 -13.98
CA LEU A 104 9.39 11.81 -13.98
C LEU A 104 9.96 10.75 -14.94
N LYS A 105 9.14 9.97 -15.60
CA LYS A 105 9.55 8.96 -16.62
C LYS A 105 9.35 9.43 -18.05
N ALA A 106 8.54 10.46 -18.24
CA ALA A 106 8.23 11.02 -19.56
C ALA A 106 9.36 11.90 -20.09
N GLU A 107 9.52 11.95 -21.41
CA GLU A 107 10.43 12.87 -22.08
C GLU A 107 10.01 14.32 -21.92
N GLU A 108 8.69 14.57 -21.93
CA GLU A 108 8.13 15.88 -21.64
C GLU A 108 8.21 16.19 -20.14
N ASN A 109 8.75 17.35 -19.83
CA ASN A 109 8.87 17.80 -18.47
C ASN A 109 7.50 17.99 -17.81
N TYR A 110 7.40 17.56 -16.57
CA TYR A 110 6.34 17.95 -15.66
C TYR A 110 6.14 19.47 -15.72
N ARG A 111 4.93 19.90 -16.05
CA ARG A 111 4.55 21.32 -16.04
C ARG A 111 3.91 21.62 -14.67
N PRO A 112 4.54 22.45 -13.85
CA PRO A 112 3.93 22.92 -12.62
C PRO A 112 2.60 23.64 -12.92
N LYS A 113 1.68 23.59 -11.97
CA LYS A 113 0.48 24.42 -12.05
C LYS A 113 0.92 25.86 -11.85
N THR A 114 0.64 26.71 -12.81
CA THR A 114 0.90 28.15 -12.72
C THR A 114 -0.40 28.91 -12.56
N VAL A 115 -0.38 29.93 -11.74
CA VAL A 115 -1.43 30.93 -11.64
C VAL A 115 -0.89 32.21 -12.25
N ARG A 116 -1.70 32.84 -13.08
CA ARG A 116 -1.38 34.16 -13.63
C ARG A 116 -1.47 35.19 -12.51
N CYS A 117 -0.38 35.86 -12.21
CA CYS A 117 -0.30 36.92 -11.21
C CYS A 117 0.11 38.21 -11.87
N VAL A 118 -0.30 39.33 -11.27
CA VAL A 118 0.14 40.65 -11.66
C VAL A 118 0.92 41.30 -10.53
N THR A 119 1.95 42.05 -10.91
CA THR A 119 2.74 42.88 -10.01
C THR A 119 2.93 44.27 -10.59
N LEU A 120 3.47 45.17 -9.79
CA LEU A 120 3.78 46.52 -10.23
C LEU A 120 5.12 46.54 -10.98
N PRO A 121 5.17 47.01 -12.23
CA PRO A 121 6.41 47.16 -12.97
C PRO A 121 7.44 48.06 -12.24
N ALA A 122 8.73 47.79 -12.44
CA ALA A 122 9.79 48.49 -11.72
C ALA A 122 9.76 50.02 -11.88
N ASN A 123 9.33 50.50 -13.06
CA ASN A 123 9.21 51.94 -13.37
C ASN A 123 8.04 52.64 -12.67
N LEU A 124 7.11 51.89 -12.08
CA LEU A 124 5.96 52.46 -11.33
C LEU A 124 6.09 52.34 -9.82
N ARG A 125 7.24 51.91 -9.31
CA ARG A 125 7.47 51.66 -7.87
C ARG A 125 7.87 52.92 -7.08
N SER A 126 7.57 54.13 -7.57
CA SER A 126 7.74 55.37 -6.83
C SER A 126 6.44 56.12 -6.70
N GLU A 127 6.26 56.86 -5.63
CA GLU A 127 5.04 57.60 -5.33
C GLU A 127 4.69 58.60 -6.47
N GLN A 128 5.69 59.23 -7.04
CA GLN A 128 5.51 60.17 -8.18
C GLN A 128 5.00 59.44 -9.42
N SER A 129 5.56 58.31 -9.74
CA SER A 129 5.17 57.53 -10.93
C SER A 129 3.79 56.92 -10.79
N LEU A 130 3.39 56.49 -9.56
CA LEU A 130 2.06 56.01 -9.27
C LEU A 130 1.03 57.13 -9.39
N HIS A 131 1.33 58.32 -8.89
CA HIS A 131 0.42 59.47 -9.01
C HIS A 131 0.20 59.86 -10.47
N MET A 132 1.27 59.80 -11.29
CA MET A 132 1.18 60.02 -12.73
C MET A 132 0.33 58.94 -13.41
N ALA A 133 0.56 57.65 -13.06
CA ALA A 133 -0.20 56.53 -13.60
C ALA A 133 -1.70 56.66 -13.28
N LEU A 134 -2.07 56.99 -12.04
CA LEU A 134 -3.45 57.23 -11.62
C LEU A 134 -4.07 58.39 -12.37
N THR A 135 -3.33 59.46 -12.62
CA THR A 135 -3.80 60.64 -13.39
C THR A 135 -4.11 60.26 -14.84
N ILE A 136 -3.24 59.44 -15.47
CA ILE A 136 -3.45 58.98 -16.84
C ILE A 136 -4.66 58.05 -16.93
N LEU A 137 -4.88 57.21 -15.91
CA LEU A 137 -5.97 56.24 -15.87
C LEU A 137 -7.33 56.85 -15.55
N LYS A 138 -7.41 58.11 -15.02
CA LYS A 138 -8.67 58.79 -14.74
C LYS A 138 -9.64 58.84 -15.93
N ARG A 139 -9.14 58.84 -17.18
CA ARG A 139 -9.94 58.85 -18.41
C ARG A 139 -10.53 57.47 -18.74
N ALA A 140 -10.10 56.40 -18.07
CA ALA A 140 -10.54 55.02 -18.29
C ALA A 140 -11.04 54.39 -16.95
N LEU A 141 -12.24 54.78 -16.54
CA LEU A 141 -12.82 54.50 -15.21
C LEU A 141 -12.61 53.04 -14.72
N LYS A 142 -12.86 52.06 -15.59
CA LYS A 142 -12.69 50.64 -15.23
C LYS A 142 -11.22 50.25 -14.99
N GLN A 143 -10.31 50.76 -15.83
CA GLN A 143 -8.85 50.51 -15.65
C GLN A 143 -8.37 51.23 -14.38
N HIS A 144 -8.79 52.45 -14.14
CA HIS A 144 -8.47 53.22 -12.95
C HIS A 144 -8.91 52.49 -11.67
N GLN A 145 -10.16 52.04 -11.64
CA GLN A 145 -10.69 51.30 -10.49
C GLN A 145 -9.94 49.97 -10.26
N THR A 146 -9.67 49.20 -11.33
CA THR A 146 -8.90 47.94 -11.23
C THR A 146 -7.47 48.19 -10.73
N PHE A 147 -6.82 49.27 -11.15
CA PHE A 147 -5.48 49.61 -10.69
C PHE A 147 -5.48 50.07 -9.21
N ILE A 148 -6.47 50.83 -8.76
CA ILE A 148 -6.64 51.18 -7.34
C ILE A 148 -6.86 49.92 -6.50
N THR A 149 -7.76 49.02 -6.91
CA THR A 149 -8.01 47.77 -6.22
C THR A 149 -6.73 46.91 -6.10
N TYR A 150 -5.88 46.92 -7.15
CA TYR A 150 -4.57 46.26 -7.09
C TYR A 150 -3.69 46.91 -6.01
N LEU A 151 -3.60 48.23 -5.94
CA LEU A 151 -2.79 48.94 -4.94
C LEU A 151 -3.28 48.68 -3.50
N GLU A 152 -4.62 48.59 -3.31
CA GLU A 152 -5.23 48.23 -2.03
C GLU A 152 -4.90 46.82 -1.62
N LEU A 153 -5.09 45.84 -2.51
CA LEU A 153 -4.84 44.44 -2.24
C LEU A 153 -3.34 44.15 -2.05
N SER A 154 -2.47 44.90 -2.69
CA SER A 154 -1.00 44.77 -2.54
C SER A 154 -0.45 45.46 -1.30
N HIS A 155 -1.31 46.11 -0.49
CA HIS A 155 -0.93 46.88 0.69
C HIS A 155 0.15 47.92 0.41
N TRP A 156 0.15 48.49 -0.79
CA TRP A 156 1.16 49.45 -1.23
C TRP A 156 1.32 50.62 -0.26
N ASN A 157 0.25 51.07 0.37
CA ASN A 157 0.24 52.21 1.29
C ASN A 157 0.88 51.92 2.66
N GLU A 158 1.15 50.68 2.99
CA GLU A 158 1.76 50.23 4.25
C GLU A 158 3.30 50.16 4.16
N ILE A 159 3.85 50.49 2.99
CA ILE A 159 5.29 50.37 2.73
C ILE A 159 5.92 51.74 3.00
N ASP A 160 6.76 51.82 4.04
CA ASP A 160 7.50 53.02 4.40
C ASP A 160 8.38 53.50 3.22
N GLY A 161 8.25 54.80 2.89
CA GLY A 161 8.69 55.39 1.64
C GLY A 161 10.21 55.58 1.38
N GLU A 162 11.09 54.97 2.18
CA GLU A 162 12.54 55.15 2.02
C GLU A 162 13.28 54.01 1.32
N THR A 163 12.67 52.83 1.19
CA THR A 163 13.26 51.72 0.42
C THR A 163 12.22 51.11 -0.49
N PRO A 164 12.44 51.04 -1.82
CA PRO A 164 11.54 50.26 -2.67
C PRO A 164 11.57 48.81 -2.19
N PRO A 165 10.40 48.23 -1.84
CA PRO A 165 10.36 46.88 -1.30
C PRO A 165 10.90 45.91 -2.32
N ALA A 166 11.79 45.01 -1.88
CA ALA A 166 12.29 43.94 -2.70
C ALA A 166 11.16 43.00 -3.19
N HIS A 167 10.00 43.00 -2.48
CA HIS A 167 8.84 42.15 -2.78
C HIS A 167 7.55 42.98 -2.63
N ILE A 168 7.01 43.41 -3.76
CA ILE A 168 5.65 43.92 -3.82
C ILE A 168 4.68 42.74 -3.82
N ALA A 169 3.58 42.82 -3.08
CA ALA A 169 2.59 41.76 -3.04
C ALA A 169 2.08 41.44 -4.44
N GLU A 170 2.17 40.17 -4.77
CA GLU A 170 1.74 39.60 -6.03
C GLU A 170 0.29 39.20 -5.90
N ILE A 171 -0.58 39.72 -6.76
CA ILE A 171 -2.02 39.40 -6.73
C ILE A 171 -2.39 38.50 -7.89
N ALA A 172 -3.14 37.44 -7.59
CA ALA A 172 -3.63 36.55 -8.65
C ALA A 172 -4.62 37.29 -9.57
N CYS A 173 -4.50 37.11 -10.87
CA CYS A 173 -5.37 37.77 -11.85
C CYS A 173 -6.86 37.56 -11.56
N ASP A 174 -7.25 36.35 -11.19
CA ASP A 174 -8.65 36.01 -10.89
C ASP A 174 -9.14 36.70 -9.60
N GLU A 175 -8.26 36.84 -8.61
CA GLU A 175 -8.52 37.55 -7.37
C GLU A 175 -8.75 39.05 -7.63
N LEU A 176 -7.86 39.68 -8.39
CA LEU A 176 -7.98 41.10 -8.78
C LEU A 176 -9.23 41.31 -9.63
N GLN A 177 -9.54 40.44 -10.58
CA GLN A 177 -10.74 40.54 -11.41
C GLN A 177 -12.02 40.47 -10.58
N ASN A 178 -12.08 39.55 -9.62
CA ASN A 178 -13.22 39.38 -8.73
C ASN A 178 -13.40 40.61 -7.80
N ALA A 179 -12.31 41.06 -7.19
CA ALA A 179 -12.35 42.22 -6.27
C ALA A 179 -12.70 43.53 -7.00
N ALA A 180 -12.15 43.75 -8.18
CA ALA A 180 -12.40 44.95 -8.99
C ALA A 180 -13.67 44.86 -9.86
N ASN A 181 -14.36 43.72 -9.89
CA ASN A 181 -15.43 43.39 -10.84
C ASN A 181 -15.03 43.76 -12.29
N ALA A 182 -13.82 43.31 -12.69
CA ALA A 182 -13.21 43.68 -13.96
C ALA A 182 -13.10 42.47 -14.90
N SER A 183 -13.28 42.71 -16.21
CA SER A 183 -13.10 41.67 -17.22
C SER A 183 -11.63 41.44 -17.53
N ASP A 184 -11.31 40.26 -18.09
CA ASP A 184 -9.96 39.93 -18.54
C ASP A 184 -9.41 40.92 -19.59
N ALA A 185 -10.30 41.55 -20.40
CA ALA A 185 -9.96 42.61 -21.34
C ALA A 185 -9.39 43.86 -20.66
N VAL A 186 -9.95 44.27 -19.53
CA VAL A 186 -9.48 45.43 -18.75
C VAL A 186 -8.08 45.15 -18.20
N LEU A 187 -7.88 43.95 -17.68
CA LEU A 187 -6.59 43.54 -17.14
C LEU A 187 -5.52 43.46 -18.24
N ARG A 188 -5.83 42.87 -19.41
CA ARG A 188 -4.92 42.86 -20.56
C ARG A 188 -4.52 44.26 -21.02
N GLN A 189 -5.43 45.22 -21.00
CA GLN A 189 -5.14 46.62 -21.36
C GLN A 189 -4.19 47.28 -20.35
N LEU A 190 -4.36 47.03 -19.05
CA LEU A 190 -3.40 47.50 -18.04
C LEU A 190 -2.01 46.88 -18.22
N ILE A 191 -1.92 45.61 -18.58
CA ILE A 191 -0.66 44.93 -18.87
C ILE A 191 -0.03 45.49 -20.15
N GLN A 192 -0.79 45.61 -21.25
CA GLN A 192 -0.28 46.13 -22.52
C GLN A 192 0.23 47.55 -22.42
N ARG A 193 -0.38 48.35 -21.54
CA ARG A 193 0.01 49.77 -21.27
C ARG A 193 1.10 49.87 -20.20
N ASN A 194 1.67 48.75 -19.76
CA ASN A 194 2.72 48.62 -18.75
C ASN A 194 2.39 49.29 -17.40
N PHE A 195 1.11 49.26 -17.00
CA PHE A 195 0.66 49.65 -15.64
C PHE A 195 0.73 48.47 -14.67
N LEU A 196 0.59 47.24 -15.18
CA LEU A 196 0.80 45.98 -14.44
C LEU A 196 1.70 45.09 -15.26
N GLU A 197 2.50 44.30 -14.57
CA GLU A 197 3.36 43.26 -15.18
C GLU A 197 2.77 41.91 -14.89
N LEU A 198 2.55 41.10 -15.97
CA LEU A 198 2.03 39.74 -15.86
C LEU A 198 3.21 38.76 -15.71
N TYR A 199 3.11 37.89 -14.74
CA TYR A 199 4.00 36.75 -14.64
C TYR A 199 3.24 35.50 -14.18
N HIS A 200 3.88 34.33 -14.29
CA HIS A 200 3.29 33.07 -13.92
C HIS A 200 3.97 32.55 -12.65
N ARG A 201 3.22 32.56 -11.54
CA ARG A 201 3.69 31.98 -10.29
C ARG A 201 3.35 30.49 -10.24
N GLU A 202 4.33 29.65 -9.96
CA GLU A 202 4.09 28.26 -9.68
C GLU A 202 3.28 28.11 -8.38
N VAL A 203 2.20 27.35 -8.44
CA VAL A 203 1.32 27.05 -7.28
C VAL A 203 1.25 25.54 -7.10
N GLY A 204 1.59 25.08 -5.91
CA GLY A 204 1.45 23.68 -5.57
C GLY A 204 -0.02 23.23 -5.67
N ARG A 205 -0.22 21.99 -6.16
CA ARG A 205 -1.53 21.32 -6.17
C ARG A 205 -1.90 20.76 -4.82
N LEU A 206 -0.90 20.62 -3.95
CA LEU A 206 -1.04 20.04 -2.62
C LEU A 206 -1.55 21.09 -1.65
N ASN A 207 -2.53 20.71 -0.84
CA ASN A 207 -2.97 21.55 0.27
C ASN A 207 -1.93 21.48 1.39
N THR A 208 -1.03 22.46 1.43
CA THR A 208 0.01 22.61 2.46
C THR A 208 -0.41 23.55 3.59
N ALA A 209 -1.68 23.94 3.65
CA ALA A 209 -2.19 24.82 4.69
C ALA A 209 -2.23 24.12 6.05
N GLY A 210 -1.86 24.80 7.10
CA GLY A 210 -1.90 24.36 8.48
C GLY A 210 -0.55 24.47 9.17
N GLU A 211 -0.56 24.98 10.38
CA GLU A 211 0.62 25.08 11.24
C GLU A 211 0.87 23.78 11.99
N TYR A 212 2.09 23.61 12.49
CA TYR A 212 2.44 22.53 13.38
C TYR A 212 1.91 22.83 14.79
N HIS A 213 1.10 21.93 15.35
CA HIS A 213 0.41 22.08 16.61
C HIS A 213 0.82 20.98 17.63
N PRO A 214 2.03 21.02 18.19
CA PRO A 214 2.47 20.03 19.17
C PRO A 214 1.62 20.01 20.44
N GLU A 215 0.94 21.12 20.77
CA GLU A 215 0.03 21.23 21.89
C GLU A 215 -1.24 20.37 21.76
N ARG A 216 -1.54 19.91 20.55
CA ARG A 216 -2.71 19.02 20.26
C ARG A 216 -2.39 17.54 20.47
N ILE A 217 -1.14 17.21 20.78
CA ILE A 217 -0.74 15.83 21.08
C ILE A 217 -1.36 15.43 22.40
N GLN A 218 -2.15 14.36 22.38
CA GLN A 218 -2.80 13.87 23.59
C GLN A 218 -1.80 13.19 24.52
N PRO A 219 -1.91 13.36 25.85
CA PRO A 219 -1.05 12.67 26.78
C PRO A 219 -1.26 11.16 26.71
N LEU A 220 -0.17 10.41 26.84
CA LEU A 220 -0.21 8.95 26.86
C LEU A 220 -0.80 8.47 28.19
N SER A 221 -1.61 7.40 28.13
CA SER A 221 -1.99 6.66 29.31
C SER A 221 -0.77 5.97 29.94
N PRO A 222 -0.83 5.57 31.22
CA PRO A 222 0.30 4.90 31.88
C PRO A 222 0.80 3.67 31.10
N ALA A 223 -0.10 2.86 30.54
CA ALA A 223 0.26 1.70 29.75
C ALA A 223 0.94 2.07 28.42
N GLN A 224 0.44 3.11 27.75
CA GLN A 224 1.04 3.62 26.52
C GLN A 224 2.41 4.22 26.78
N LYS A 225 2.57 4.96 27.89
CA LYS A 225 3.87 5.54 28.27
C LYS A 225 4.88 4.46 28.59
N ALA A 226 4.51 3.43 29.33
CA ALA A 226 5.37 2.27 29.60
C ALA A 226 5.80 1.57 28.30
N ALA A 227 4.89 1.45 27.32
CA ALA A 227 5.20 0.88 26.01
C ALA A 227 6.16 1.79 25.20
N GLU A 228 5.95 3.11 25.19
CA GLU A 228 6.85 4.07 24.53
C GLU A 228 8.26 4.02 25.14
N ASP A 229 8.37 4.02 26.46
CA ASP A 229 9.64 3.92 27.18
C ASP A 229 10.35 2.58 26.89
N SER A 230 9.58 1.49 26.78
CA SER A 230 10.11 0.18 26.40
C SER A 230 10.62 0.17 24.96
N ILE A 231 9.87 0.75 24.00
CA ILE A 231 10.30 0.91 22.60
C ILE A 231 11.60 1.71 22.55
N SER A 232 11.67 2.85 23.23
CA SER A 232 12.84 3.73 23.26
C SER A 232 14.08 3.02 23.83
N ARG A 233 13.93 2.22 24.87
CA ARG A 233 15.03 1.41 25.45
C ARG A 233 15.49 0.34 24.45
N GLN A 234 14.56 -0.39 23.85
CA GLN A 234 14.91 -1.45 22.91
C GLN A 234 15.54 -0.91 21.62
N PHE A 235 15.24 0.31 21.22
CA PHE A 235 15.90 0.96 20.08
C PHE A 235 17.40 1.23 20.32
N ASN A 236 17.89 1.24 21.56
CA ASN A 236 19.32 1.33 21.82
C ASN A 236 20.07 0.06 21.42
N GLU A 237 19.41 -1.10 21.49
CA GLU A 237 20.02 -2.40 21.21
C GLU A 237 19.59 -2.98 19.86
N LYS A 238 18.37 -2.67 19.42
CA LYS A 238 17.74 -3.24 18.22
C LYS A 238 17.38 -2.14 17.23
N ASN A 239 17.51 -2.44 15.94
CA ASN A 239 17.09 -1.50 14.89
C ASN A 239 15.61 -1.69 14.51
N VAL A 240 15.00 -2.81 14.86
CA VAL A 240 13.60 -3.12 14.58
C VAL A 240 12.91 -3.54 15.86
N VAL A 241 11.76 -2.94 16.18
CA VAL A 241 10.92 -3.29 17.32
C VAL A 241 9.52 -3.63 16.82
N LEU A 242 8.96 -4.73 17.33
CA LEU A 242 7.58 -5.13 17.11
C LEU A 242 6.71 -4.65 18.27
N LEU A 243 5.78 -3.75 18.01
CA LEU A 243 4.74 -3.34 18.95
C LEU A 243 3.48 -4.16 18.72
N HIS A 244 3.25 -5.16 19.55
CA HIS A 244 2.06 -5.99 19.57
C HIS A 244 1.03 -5.39 20.52
N GLY A 245 0.10 -4.61 20.00
CA GLY A 245 -0.94 -3.94 20.80
C GLY A 245 -2.33 -4.37 20.36
N VAL A 246 -3.18 -4.76 21.31
CA VAL A 246 -4.58 -5.13 21.02
C VAL A 246 -5.32 -4.05 20.23
N THR A 247 -6.40 -4.43 19.55
CA THR A 247 -7.25 -3.47 18.83
C THR A 247 -7.76 -2.38 19.78
N SER A 248 -7.72 -1.12 19.33
CA SER A 248 -8.11 0.06 20.14
C SER A 248 -7.26 0.30 21.40
N SER A 249 -6.01 -0.18 21.43
CA SER A 249 -5.06 0.14 22.50
C SER A 249 -4.45 1.54 22.38
N GLY A 250 -4.70 2.24 21.28
CA GLY A 250 -4.17 3.57 21.03
C GLY A 250 -2.73 3.60 20.53
N LYS A 251 -2.29 2.60 19.80
CA LYS A 251 -0.95 2.55 19.15
C LYS A 251 -0.61 3.85 18.41
N THR A 252 -1.59 4.45 17.75
CA THR A 252 -1.41 5.69 16.98
C THR A 252 -0.92 6.85 17.85
N GLU A 253 -1.34 6.94 19.13
CA GLU A 253 -0.83 7.99 20.01
C GLU A 253 0.66 7.77 20.32
N ILE A 254 1.08 6.53 20.54
CA ILE A 254 2.50 6.19 20.71
C ILE A 254 3.29 6.59 19.46
N TYR A 255 2.74 6.31 18.26
CA TYR A 255 3.39 6.73 17.01
C TYR A 255 3.54 8.24 16.91
N ILE A 256 2.52 9.01 17.26
CA ILE A 256 2.57 10.49 17.24
C ILE A 256 3.68 11.01 18.18
N HIS A 257 3.83 10.44 19.37
CA HIS A 257 4.90 10.81 20.30
C HIS A 257 6.29 10.47 19.76
N LEU A 258 6.46 9.28 19.16
CA LEU A 258 7.73 8.89 18.55
C LEU A 258 8.06 9.74 17.30
N ILE A 259 7.06 10.10 16.50
CA ILE A 259 7.21 11.01 15.38
C ILE A 259 7.68 12.38 15.88
N LYS A 260 7.01 12.93 16.89
CA LYS A 260 7.41 14.20 17.48
C LYS A 260 8.87 14.18 17.92
N LYS A 261 9.28 13.12 18.64
CA LYS A 261 10.67 12.96 19.10
C LYS A 261 11.66 12.95 17.93
N ALA A 262 11.34 12.22 16.85
CA ALA A 262 12.19 12.20 15.66
C ALA A 262 12.30 13.57 14.97
N ILE A 263 11.18 14.32 14.90
CA ILE A 263 11.16 15.70 14.36
C ILE A 263 12.01 16.64 15.24
N ASP A 264 11.88 16.55 16.55
CA ASP A 264 12.64 17.36 17.50
C ASP A 264 14.16 17.08 17.39
N GLU A 265 14.54 15.88 16.96
CA GLU A 265 15.92 15.49 16.62
C GLU A 265 16.35 15.91 15.20
N GLY A 266 15.51 16.63 14.46
CA GLY A 266 15.77 17.07 13.07
C GLY A 266 15.73 15.93 12.03
N LYS A 267 15.12 14.80 12.36
CA LYS A 267 15.02 13.62 11.49
C LYS A 267 13.68 13.57 10.77
N GLN A 268 13.68 12.89 9.64
CA GLN A 268 12.47 12.59 8.87
C GLN A 268 11.87 11.24 9.29
N VAL A 269 10.55 11.14 9.11
CA VAL A 269 9.78 9.94 9.45
C VAL A 269 9.01 9.44 8.23
N LEU A 270 9.12 8.15 7.96
CA LEU A 270 8.25 7.44 7.01
C LEU A 270 7.22 6.62 7.80
N TYR A 271 5.94 6.96 7.64
CA TYR A 271 4.82 6.23 8.25
C TYR A 271 4.05 5.48 7.17
N LEU A 272 4.22 4.16 7.12
CA LEU A 272 3.56 3.28 6.17
C LEU A 272 2.25 2.72 6.73
N LEU A 273 1.19 2.84 5.94
CA LEU A 273 -0.11 2.24 6.17
C LEU A 273 -0.54 1.41 4.97
N PRO A 274 -1.34 0.34 5.18
CA PRO A 274 -2.08 -0.27 4.07
C PRO A 274 -2.92 0.76 3.34
N GLU A 275 -2.99 0.68 2.00
CA GLU A 275 -3.66 1.71 1.18
C GLU A 275 -5.12 1.96 1.59
N ILE A 276 -5.82 0.91 2.05
CA ILE A 276 -7.20 0.99 2.56
C ILE A 276 -7.26 1.72 3.91
N ALA A 277 -6.21 1.62 4.74
CA ALA A 277 -6.14 2.26 6.05
C ALA A 277 -5.75 3.75 5.99
N LEU A 278 -5.30 4.25 4.82
CA LEU A 278 -5.12 5.67 4.54
C LEU A 278 -6.50 6.37 4.44
N THR A 279 -7.23 6.34 5.55
CA THR A 279 -8.57 6.94 5.64
C THR A 279 -8.47 8.45 5.84
N VAL A 280 -9.54 9.15 5.45
CA VAL A 280 -9.70 10.59 5.73
C VAL A 280 -9.52 10.87 7.22
N GLN A 281 -9.98 9.96 8.10
CA GLN A 281 -9.86 10.09 9.55
C GLN A 281 -8.40 10.11 10.03
N MET A 282 -7.57 9.15 9.56
CA MET A 282 -6.15 9.08 9.93
C MET A 282 -5.38 10.28 9.40
N THR A 283 -5.60 10.62 8.13
CA THR A 283 -5.00 11.80 7.50
C THR A 283 -5.33 13.08 8.26
N ARG A 284 -6.62 13.30 8.58
CA ARG A 284 -7.07 14.47 9.33
C ARG A 284 -6.46 14.52 10.74
N ARG A 285 -6.39 13.37 11.41
CA ARG A 285 -5.79 13.28 12.76
C ARG A 285 -4.32 13.69 12.77
N LEU A 286 -3.52 13.20 11.84
CA LEU A 286 -2.10 13.55 11.74
C LEU A 286 -1.92 14.99 11.25
N HIS A 287 -2.73 15.44 10.31
CA HIS A 287 -2.68 16.82 9.80
C HIS A 287 -3.01 17.83 10.89
N ASN A 288 -3.95 17.53 11.79
CA ASN A 288 -4.27 18.39 12.93
C ASN A 288 -3.10 18.63 13.89
N VAL A 289 -2.12 17.70 13.92
CA VAL A 289 -0.92 17.82 14.74
C VAL A 289 0.25 18.38 13.95
N PHE A 290 0.55 17.79 12.79
CA PHE A 290 1.79 18.06 12.05
C PHE A 290 1.64 19.14 10.97
N GLY A 291 0.40 19.53 10.61
CA GLY A 291 0.12 20.59 9.64
C GLY A 291 0.90 20.45 8.35
N SER A 292 1.58 21.51 7.95
CA SER A 292 2.40 21.59 6.72
C SER A 292 3.65 20.71 6.71
N ARG A 293 4.07 20.17 7.87
CA ARG A 293 5.18 19.22 7.99
C ARG A 293 4.84 17.82 7.52
N LEU A 294 3.54 17.52 7.31
CA LEU A 294 3.04 16.22 6.87
C LEU A 294 2.85 16.17 5.36
N GLY A 295 3.58 15.31 4.68
CA GLY A 295 3.32 14.92 3.30
C GLY A 295 2.54 13.61 3.24
N ILE A 296 1.59 13.50 2.30
CA ILE A 296 0.78 12.28 2.09
C ILE A 296 1.09 11.72 0.72
N TYR A 297 1.41 10.42 0.63
CA TYR A 297 1.79 9.79 -0.64
C TYR A 297 1.06 8.49 -0.88
N HIS A 298 0.16 8.46 -1.87
CA HIS A 298 -0.62 7.27 -2.23
C HIS A 298 -1.01 7.25 -3.72
N SER A 299 -1.49 6.09 -4.19
CA SER A 299 -1.84 5.85 -5.60
C SER A 299 -3.03 6.66 -6.13
N ARG A 300 -3.86 7.23 -5.24
CA ARG A 300 -5.03 8.05 -5.63
C ARG A 300 -4.64 9.48 -6.01
N TYR A 301 -3.44 9.93 -5.65
CA TYR A 301 -2.93 11.21 -6.12
C TYR A 301 -2.61 11.14 -7.61
N SER A 302 -2.87 12.23 -8.31
CA SER A 302 -2.44 12.40 -9.70
C SER A 302 -0.91 12.30 -9.81
N ASP A 303 -0.42 11.96 -10.98
CA ASP A 303 1.03 11.92 -11.23
C ASP A 303 1.71 13.25 -10.92
N ALA A 304 1.03 14.36 -11.22
CA ALA A 304 1.55 15.69 -10.95
C ALA A 304 1.73 15.96 -9.44
N GLU A 305 0.75 15.61 -8.61
CA GLU A 305 0.86 15.71 -7.14
C GLU A 305 1.99 14.84 -6.60
N ARG A 306 2.16 13.63 -7.13
CA ARG A 306 3.25 12.73 -6.74
C ARG A 306 4.62 13.28 -7.11
N VAL A 307 4.75 13.95 -8.25
CA VAL A 307 5.98 14.64 -8.66
C VAL A 307 6.26 15.85 -7.75
N GLU A 308 5.24 16.61 -7.36
CA GLU A 308 5.40 17.72 -6.42
C GLU A 308 5.92 17.25 -5.06
N ILE A 309 5.36 16.16 -4.51
CA ILE A 309 5.84 15.57 -3.25
C ILE A 309 7.30 15.12 -3.41
N TRP A 310 7.63 14.46 -4.52
CA TRP A 310 8.99 14.02 -4.81
C TRP A 310 9.99 15.19 -4.83
N LYS A 311 9.67 16.25 -5.57
CA LYS A 311 10.50 17.46 -5.66
C LYS A 311 10.60 18.17 -4.31
N LYS A 312 9.49 18.24 -3.55
CA LYS A 312 9.50 18.81 -2.20
C LYS A 312 10.44 18.05 -1.27
N GLN A 313 10.49 16.73 -1.37
CA GLN A 313 11.40 15.90 -0.57
C GLN A 313 12.88 16.12 -0.93
N LEU A 314 13.19 16.54 -2.15
CA LEU A 314 14.55 16.90 -2.58
C LEU A 314 14.89 18.37 -2.31
N SER A 315 13.93 19.20 -1.92
CA SER A 315 14.14 20.63 -1.66
C SER A 315 14.88 20.88 -0.33
N ALA A 316 15.25 22.13 -0.09
CA ALA A 316 15.85 22.55 1.18
C ALA A 316 14.89 22.37 2.39
N GLU A 317 13.58 22.40 2.13
CA GLU A 317 12.54 22.25 3.16
C GLU A 317 11.63 21.04 2.85
N PRO A 318 12.13 19.82 3.01
CA PRO A 318 11.32 18.60 2.79
C PRO A 318 10.25 18.46 3.87
N TYR A 319 9.26 17.60 3.62
CA TYR A 319 8.36 17.17 4.70
C TYR A 319 9.14 16.41 5.77
N ASP A 320 8.83 16.68 7.03
CA ASP A 320 9.39 15.93 8.15
C ASP A 320 8.73 14.55 8.30
N VAL A 321 7.45 14.46 7.98
CA VAL A 321 6.69 13.21 8.04
C VAL A 321 6.09 12.90 6.68
N ILE A 322 6.32 11.71 6.19
CA ILE A 322 5.61 11.16 5.04
C ILE A 322 4.67 10.04 5.52
N LEU A 323 3.38 10.28 5.37
CA LEU A 323 2.36 9.25 5.51
C LEU A 323 2.08 8.64 4.14
N GLY A 324 2.25 7.33 4.00
CA GLY A 324 2.07 6.75 2.69
C GLY A 324 1.72 5.27 2.66
N ALA A 325 1.31 4.83 1.47
CA ALA A 325 1.14 3.43 1.16
C ALA A 325 2.48 2.80 0.75
N ARG A 326 2.44 1.54 0.34
CA ARG A 326 3.58 0.73 -0.10
C ARG A 326 4.62 1.48 -0.94
N SER A 327 4.19 2.30 -1.90
CA SER A 327 5.09 3.02 -2.81
C SER A 327 5.86 4.18 -2.17
N ALA A 328 5.49 4.62 -0.98
CA ALA A 328 6.17 5.73 -0.30
C ALA A 328 7.61 5.40 0.12
N ILE A 329 7.99 4.13 0.17
CA ILE A 329 9.39 3.71 0.41
C ILE A 329 10.36 4.19 -0.65
N PHE A 330 9.88 4.55 -1.84
CA PHE A 330 10.73 5.01 -2.94
C PHE A 330 11.01 6.51 -2.91
N LEU A 331 10.34 7.28 -2.04
CA LEU A 331 10.59 8.72 -1.92
C LEU A 331 12.02 9.01 -1.45
N PRO A 332 12.62 10.13 -1.89
CA PRO A 332 13.92 10.55 -1.41
C PRO A 332 13.83 11.09 0.02
N PHE A 333 14.56 10.48 0.92
CA PHE A 333 14.76 10.97 2.28
C PHE A 333 16.22 11.36 2.45
N THR A 334 16.49 12.51 3.04
CA THR A 334 17.85 12.97 3.30
C THR A 334 18.28 12.71 4.74
N ARG A 335 17.34 12.65 5.67
CA ARG A 335 17.55 12.55 7.13
C ARG A 335 16.60 11.54 7.79
N LEU A 336 16.34 10.40 7.14
CA LEU A 336 15.44 9.39 7.67
C LEU A 336 15.92 8.86 9.03
N GLY A 337 15.10 8.98 10.06
CA GLY A 337 15.43 8.52 11.42
C GLY A 337 14.46 7.48 11.96
N LEU A 338 13.21 7.48 11.50
CA LEU A 338 12.21 6.55 11.98
C LEU A 338 11.34 6.06 10.81
N VAL A 339 11.12 4.74 10.76
CA VAL A 339 10.13 4.13 9.88
C VAL A 339 9.08 3.43 10.74
N ILE A 340 7.83 3.78 10.56
CA ILE A 340 6.69 3.11 11.20
C ILE A 340 5.94 2.33 10.13
N VAL A 341 5.72 1.04 10.38
CA VAL A 341 4.88 0.17 9.53
C VAL A 341 3.72 -0.30 10.38
N ASP A 342 2.58 0.36 10.22
CA ASP A 342 1.37 -0.03 10.96
C ASP A 342 0.59 -1.10 10.20
N GLU A 343 -0.08 -1.99 10.94
CA GLU A 343 -0.71 -3.21 10.42
C GLU A 343 0.29 -4.04 9.57
N GLU A 344 1.50 -4.26 10.13
CA GLU A 344 2.66 -4.86 9.44
C GLU A 344 2.38 -6.24 8.79
N HIS A 345 1.36 -6.94 9.31
CA HIS A 345 0.91 -8.25 8.84
C HIS A 345 0.14 -8.19 7.51
N GLU A 346 -0.22 -6.99 7.06
CA GLU A 346 -1.10 -6.83 5.90
C GLU A 346 -0.48 -7.29 4.60
N THR A 347 -1.18 -8.19 3.91
CA THR A 347 -0.75 -8.75 2.63
C THR A 347 -0.63 -7.71 1.51
N SER A 348 -1.32 -6.57 1.64
CA SER A 348 -1.25 -5.46 0.67
C SER A 348 0.11 -4.76 0.61
N PHE A 349 0.98 -4.96 1.60
CA PHE A 349 2.37 -4.53 1.53
C PHE A 349 3.21 -5.32 0.52
N LYS A 350 2.77 -6.50 0.10
CA LYS A 350 3.37 -7.25 -1.00
C LYS A 350 2.81 -6.77 -2.34
N GLN A 351 3.67 -6.33 -3.25
CA GLN A 351 3.31 -6.08 -4.64
C GLN A 351 3.28 -7.39 -5.41
N GLN A 352 2.14 -7.72 -6.01
CA GLN A 352 1.99 -8.93 -6.80
C GLN A 352 2.20 -8.66 -8.29
N ASP A 353 1.59 -7.62 -8.80
CA ASP A 353 1.67 -7.18 -10.19
C ASP A 353 1.50 -5.65 -10.26
N PRO A 354 2.25 -4.94 -11.11
CA PRO A 354 3.38 -5.41 -11.92
C PRO A 354 4.65 -5.72 -11.10
N ALA A 355 5.69 -6.24 -11.76
CA ALA A 355 7.03 -6.35 -11.16
C ALA A 355 7.56 -4.93 -10.77
N PRO A 356 8.46 -4.84 -9.76
CA PRO A 356 9.01 -5.89 -8.90
C PRO A 356 8.01 -6.38 -7.85
N ARG A 357 8.06 -7.67 -7.51
CA ARG A 357 7.16 -8.28 -6.51
C ARG A 357 7.73 -8.14 -5.09
N TYR A 358 8.03 -6.91 -4.70
CA TYR A 358 8.62 -6.60 -3.40
C TYR A 358 7.60 -6.55 -2.26
N HIS A 359 8.07 -6.74 -1.02
CA HIS A 359 7.29 -6.54 0.19
C HIS A 359 7.73 -5.25 0.88
N ALA A 360 6.83 -4.27 1.02
CA ALA A 360 7.19 -2.94 1.51
C ALA A 360 7.70 -2.95 2.95
N ARG A 361 7.19 -3.80 3.84
CA ARG A 361 7.74 -3.97 5.21
C ARG A 361 9.23 -4.34 5.17
N SER A 362 9.59 -5.35 4.38
CA SER A 362 11.00 -5.79 4.26
C SER A 362 11.87 -4.73 3.59
N ALA A 363 11.35 -4.07 2.55
CA ALA A 363 12.03 -2.97 1.88
C ALA A 363 12.20 -1.74 2.78
N ALA A 364 11.24 -1.44 3.65
CA ALA A 364 11.32 -0.36 4.64
C ALA A 364 12.40 -0.63 5.70
N ILE A 365 12.54 -1.89 6.15
CA ILE A 365 13.62 -2.30 7.05
C ILE A 365 14.99 -2.12 6.38
N MET A 366 15.09 -2.47 5.09
CA MET A 366 16.34 -2.27 4.33
C MET A 366 16.62 -0.79 4.06
N LEU A 367 15.58 0.00 3.74
CA LEU A 367 15.70 1.44 3.59
C LEU A 367 16.28 2.08 4.87
N ALA A 368 15.71 1.76 6.03
CA ALA A 368 16.20 2.28 7.30
C ALA A 368 17.68 1.95 7.56
N ARG A 369 18.14 0.75 7.18
CA ARG A 369 19.56 0.35 7.30
C ARG A 369 20.54 1.18 6.47
N MET A 370 20.05 1.94 5.48
CA MET A 370 20.87 2.80 4.64
C MET A 370 21.10 4.17 5.28
N TYR A 371 20.45 4.44 6.41
CA TYR A 371 20.60 5.67 7.19
C TYR A 371 21.14 5.34 8.58
N GLU A 372 22.17 6.06 8.99
CA GLU A 372 22.78 5.85 10.29
C GLU A 372 21.79 6.16 11.42
N GLY A 373 21.67 5.25 12.36
CA GLY A 373 20.80 5.40 13.53
C GLY A 373 19.30 5.31 13.26
N ALA A 374 18.86 5.09 12.01
CA ALA A 374 17.44 4.96 11.71
C ALA A 374 16.83 3.69 12.32
N LYS A 375 15.63 3.83 12.86
CA LYS A 375 14.89 2.77 13.56
C LYS A 375 13.60 2.41 12.85
N VAL A 376 13.14 1.18 13.07
CA VAL A 376 11.89 0.68 12.48
C VAL A 376 10.96 0.17 13.58
N LEU A 377 9.74 0.70 13.60
CA LEU A 377 8.67 0.22 14.46
C LEU A 377 7.63 -0.51 13.60
N LEU A 378 7.44 -1.79 13.88
CA LEU A 378 6.38 -2.61 13.28
C LEU A 378 5.20 -2.64 14.25
N GLY A 379 4.05 -2.13 13.88
CA GLY A 379 2.88 -2.07 14.73
C GLY A 379 1.75 -2.96 14.22
N THR A 380 1.11 -3.68 15.12
CA THR A 380 -0.03 -4.55 14.77
C THR A 380 -0.78 -5.03 16.01
N ALA A 381 -2.03 -5.46 15.81
CA ALA A 381 -2.78 -6.20 16.83
C ALA A 381 -2.62 -7.72 16.67
N THR A 382 -2.23 -8.17 15.51
CA THR A 382 -2.13 -9.57 15.12
C THR A 382 -0.86 -9.78 14.28
N PRO A 383 0.31 -9.92 14.92
CA PRO A 383 1.59 -10.03 14.24
C PRO A 383 1.62 -11.10 13.15
N SER A 384 2.36 -10.82 12.07
CA SER A 384 2.72 -11.88 11.12
C SER A 384 3.64 -12.90 11.78
N MET A 385 3.54 -14.17 11.39
CA MET A 385 4.37 -15.23 11.97
C MET A 385 5.87 -14.95 11.78
N GLU A 386 6.26 -14.33 10.69
CA GLU A 386 7.64 -13.93 10.41
C GLU A 386 8.13 -12.85 11.40
N SER A 387 7.35 -11.81 11.63
CA SER A 387 7.71 -10.74 12.58
C SER A 387 7.70 -11.24 14.02
N TYR A 388 6.71 -12.06 14.37
CA TYR A 388 6.61 -12.64 15.70
C TYR A 388 7.77 -13.59 15.99
N HIS A 389 8.12 -14.48 15.06
CA HIS A 389 9.27 -15.36 15.19
C HIS A 389 10.60 -14.58 15.34
N ASN A 390 10.79 -13.53 14.54
CA ASN A 390 11.97 -12.66 14.67
C ASN A 390 12.02 -11.94 16.02
N ALA A 391 10.88 -11.63 16.62
CA ALA A 391 10.80 -11.06 17.95
C ALA A 391 11.12 -12.11 19.03
N CYS A 392 10.55 -13.31 18.94
CA CYS A 392 10.80 -14.41 19.89
C CYS A 392 12.25 -14.89 19.85
N THR A 393 12.91 -14.85 18.70
CA THR A 393 14.33 -15.23 18.55
C THR A 393 15.30 -14.10 18.91
N GLY A 394 14.79 -12.95 19.36
CA GLY A 394 15.60 -11.80 19.76
C GLY A 394 16.24 -11.01 18.63
N LYS A 395 15.88 -11.30 17.37
CA LYS A 395 16.31 -10.52 16.20
C LYS A 395 15.63 -9.14 16.17
N TYR A 396 14.36 -9.07 16.58
CA TYR A 396 13.62 -7.83 16.80
C TYR A 396 13.40 -7.60 18.30
N GLY A 397 13.24 -6.34 18.68
CA GLY A 397 12.68 -6.01 19.98
C GLY A 397 11.19 -6.37 20.02
N TYR A 398 10.66 -6.63 21.22
CA TYR A 398 9.26 -6.98 21.40
C TYR A 398 8.62 -6.19 22.53
N VAL A 399 7.56 -5.46 22.23
CA VAL A 399 6.78 -4.68 23.20
C VAL A 399 5.32 -5.05 23.08
N GLN A 400 4.68 -5.34 24.19
CA GLN A 400 3.26 -5.67 24.25
C GLN A 400 2.44 -4.52 24.86
N LEU A 401 1.26 -4.27 24.30
CA LEU A 401 0.25 -3.36 24.83
C LEU A 401 -1.07 -4.13 24.90
N THR A 402 -1.35 -4.72 26.06
CA THR A 402 -2.41 -5.71 26.26
C THR A 402 -3.76 -5.10 26.65
N THR A 403 -3.81 -3.83 27.01
CA THR A 403 -5.02 -3.13 27.45
C THR A 403 -5.59 -2.25 26.34
N ARG A 404 -6.92 -2.19 26.24
CA ARG A 404 -7.60 -1.19 25.42
C ARG A 404 -7.54 0.18 26.07
N TYR A 405 -7.58 1.23 25.24
CA TYR A 405 -7.71 2.59 25.75
C TYR A 405 -8.98 2.74 26.59
N LYS A 406 -8.87 3.34 27.79
CA LYS A 406 -9.95 3.47 28.79
C LYS A 406 -10.48 2.13 29.34
N ASP A 407 -9.69 1.07 29.32
CA ASP A 407 -10.01 -0.26 29.89
C ASP A 407 -11.34 -0.87 29.43
N VAL A 408 -11.78 -0.53 28.21
CA VAL A 408 -13.01 -1.09 27.60
C VAL A 408 -12.86 -2.59 27.44
N ALA A 409 -13.82 -3.36 27.94
CA ALA A 409 -13.81 -4.82 27.84
C ALA A 409 -13.78 -5.31 26.38
N MET A 410 -13.14 -6.46 26.16
CA MET A 410 -13.19 -7.14 24.86
C MET A 410 -14.63 -7.57 24.55
N PRO A 411 -15.04 -7.55 23.27
CA PRO A 411 -16.38 -8.00 22.90
C PRO A 411 -16.60 -9.47 23.24
N GLU A 412 -17.85 -9.83 23.48
CA GLU A 412 -18.24 -11.23 23.58
C GLU A 412 -18.27 -11.84 22.18
N ILE A 413 -17.55 -12.93 21.97
CA ILE A 413 -17.62 -13.69 20.72
C ILE A 413 -18.43 -14.94 20.94
N ARG A 414 -19.59 -15.02 20.28
CA ARG A 414 -20.45 -16.19 20.31
C ARG A 414 -20.33 -16.96 19.01
N VAL A 415 -19.81 -18.18 19.10
CA VAL A 415 -19.70 -19.08 17.95
C VAL A 415 -21.04 -19.78 17.73
N VAL A 416 -21.50 -19.77 16.49
CA VAL A 416 -22.71 -20.47 16.06
C VAL A 416 -22.31 -21.56 15.09
N ASP A 417 -22.46 -22.83 15.50
CA ASP A 417 -22.29 -23.97 14.59
C ASP A 417 -23.50 -24.04 13.63
N THR A 418 -23.21 -23.76 12.37
CA THR A 418 -24.26 -23.74 11.35
C THR A 418 -24.59 -25.13 10.79
N LYS A 419 -23.86 -26.20 11.11
CA LYS A 419 -24.14 -27.58 10.63
C LYS A 419 -25.54 -28.03 10.98
N ASP A 420 -25.85 -27.98 12.28
CA ASP A 420 -27.16 -28.41 12.78
C ASP A 420 -28.29 -27.49 12.32
N LEU A 421 -28.02 -26.18 12.26
CA LEU A 421 -29.01 -25.21 11.78
C LEU A 421 -29.37 -25.43 10.31
N TYR A 422 -28.40 -25.81 9.47
CA TYR A 422 -28.67 -26.20 8.08
C TYR A 422 -29.50 -27.50 8.02
N ARG A 423 -29.15 -28.52 8.80
CA ARG A 423 -29.89 -29.78 8.85
C ARG A 423 -31.33 -29.56 9.26
N ARG A 424 -31.58 -28.74 10.27
CA ARG A 424 -32.93 -28.41 10.80
C ARG A 424 -33.64 -27.35 9.95
N LYS A 425 -33.07 -26.87 8.87
CA LYS A 425 -33.62 -25.81 7.98
C LYS A 425 -33.95 -24.50 8.75
N MET A 426 -33.21 -24.20 9.82
CA MET A 426 -33.41 -23.01 10.65
C MET A 426 -32.69 -21.78 10.10
N MET A 427 -31.73 -21.95 9.16
CA MET A 427 -31.03 -20.85 8.53
C MET A 427 -31.96 -20.08 7.57
N ARG A 428 -31.92 -18.75 7.64
CA ARG A 428 -32.60 -17.87 6.67
C ARG A 428 -31.59 -17.31 5.67
N GLY A 429 -31.24 -18.11 4.65
CA GLY A 429 -30.14 -17.81 3.74
C GLY A 429 -28.79 -17.96 4.45
N ALA A 430 -28.04 -16.87 4.59
CA ALA A 430 -26.74 -16.83 5.29
C ALA A 430 -26.87 -16.51 6.80
N PHE A 431 -28.08 -16.36 7.34
CA PHE A 431 -28.30 -15.83 8.68
C PHE A 431 -28.84 -16.92 9.64
N SER A 432 -28.16 -17.11 10.75
CA SER A 432 -28.64 -17.93 11.87
C SER A 432 -29.71 -17.20 12.68
N PRO A 433 -30.55 -17.93 13.40
CA PRO A 433 -31.53 -17.35 14.34
C PRO A 433 -30.86 -16.40 15.35
N ASP A 434 -29.73 -16.82 15.93
CA ASP A 434 -28.97 -16.03 16.91
C ASP A 434 -28.49 -14.67 16.32
N LEU A 435 -27.99 -14.68 15.10
CA LEU A 435 -27.56 -13.45 14.44
C LEU A 435 -28.77 -12.53 14.17
N LEU A 436 -29.88 -13.08 13.67
CA LEU A 436 -31.05 -12.28 13.39
C LEU A 436 -31.66 -11.66 14.67
N GLU A 437 -31.64 -12.38 15.79
CA GLU A 437 -32.10 -11.83 17.06
C GLU A 437 -31.18 -10.74 17.59
N ALA A 438 -29.86 -10.96 17.53
CA ALA A 438 -28.87 -9.93 17.89
C ALA A 438 -29.04 -8.64 17.06
N MET A 439 -29.27 -8.80 15.75
CA MET A 439 -29.51 -7.66 14.84
C MET A 439 -30.81 -6.93 15.22
N ARG A 440 -31.92 -7.66 15.47
CA ARG A 440 -33.20 -7.04 15.88
C ARG A 440 -33.04 -6.26 17.17
N THR A 441 -32.35 -6.83 18.15
CA THR A 441 -32.10 -6.18 19.44
C THR A 441 -31.28 -4.91 19.28
N ALA A 442 -30.21 -4.95 18.49
CA ALA A 442 -29.38 -3.76 18.22
C ALA A 442 -30.21 -2.64 17.54
N LEU A 443 -30.96 -2.98 16.50
CA LEU A 443 -31.76 -2.00 15.75
C LEU A 443 -32.88 -1.38 16.59
N ARG A 444 -33.59 -2.17 17.44
CA ARG A 444 -34.56 -1.65 18.40
C ARG A 444 -33.95 -0.64 19.37
N ASN A 445 -32.71 -0.88 19.78
CA ASN A 445 -31.95 0.01 20.67
C ASN A 445 -31.26 1.19 19.90
N LYS A 446 -31.61 1.40 18.63
CA LYS A 446 -31.00 2.42 17.75
C LYS A 446 -29.47 2.32 17.67
N LYS A 447 -28.95 1.10 17.77
CA LYS A 447 -27.52 0.77 17.61
C LYS A 447 -27.26 0.25 16.21
N GLN A 448 -26.00 0.29 15.80
CA GLN A 448 -25.57 -0.10 14.47
C GLN A 448 -25.08 -1.54 14.43
N VAL A 449 -25.24 -2.16 13.26
CA VAL A 449 -24.81 -3.52 12.96
C VAL A 449 -23.79 -3.53 11.85
N LEU A 450 -22.73 -4.31 12.01
CA LEU A 450 -21.71 -4.57 11.00
C LEU A 450 -21.81 -6.02 10.54
N LEU A 451 -22.02 -6.26 9.25
CA LEU A 451 -22.02 -7.59 8.66
C LEU A 451 -20.77 -7.80 7.81
N PHE A 452 -19.97 -8.78 8.21
CA PHE A 452 -18.75 -9.14 7.51
C PHE A 452 -18.95 -10.37 6.65
N GLN A 453 -18.63 -10.24 5.35
CA GLN A 453 -18.57 -11.33 4.39
C GLN A 453 -17.23 -11.33 3.67
N ASN A 454 -16.43 -12.37 3.84
CA ASN A 454 -15.18 -12.48 3.06
C ASN A 454 -15.50 -12.89 1.62
N ARG A 455 -15.17 -11.99 0.65
CA ARG A 455 -15.37 -12.24 -0.80
C ARG A 455 -14.06 -12.51 -1.53
N ARG A 456 -12.90 -12.26 -0.91
CA ARG A 456 -11.61 -12.40 -1.60
C ARG A 456 -11.21 -13.86 -1.75
N GLY A 457 -10.79 -14.20 -2.96
CA GLY A 457 -10.15 -15.48 -3.30
C GLY A 457 -11.14 -16.62 -3.42
N PHE A 458 -12.02 -16.58 -4.40
CA PHE A 458 -12.72 -17.78 -4.83
C PHE A 458 -11.72 -18.72 -5.53
N ALA A 459 -10.81 -19.35 -4.75
CA ALA A 459 -10.25 -20.59 -5.21
C ALA A 459 -11.45 -21.56 -5.25
N PRO A 460 -11.82 -22.10 -6.41
CA PRO A 460 -12.89 -23.05 -6.47
C PRO A 460 -12.49 -24.25 -5.62
N MET A 461 -13.17 -24.44 -4.50
CA MET A 461 -12.99 -25.60 -3.63
C MET A 461 -14.28 -26.38 -3.53
N VAL A 462 -14.16 -27.66 -3.26
CA VAL A 462 -15.29 -28.53 -2.96
C VAL A 462 -15.53 -28.50 -1.45
N GLU A 463 -16.74 -28.19 -1.06
CA GLU A 463 -17.18 -28.22 0.34
C GLU A 463 -18.47 -29.01 0.43
N CYS A 464 -18.59 -29.87 1.43
CA CYS A 464 -19.85 -30.51 1.73
C CYS A 464 -20.81 -29.49 2.37
N LYS A 465 -21.97 -29.26 1.76
CA LYS A 465 -22.97 -28.32 2.27
C LYS A 465 -23.54 -28.76 3.64
N VAL A 466 -23.58 -30.07 3.91
CA VAL A 466 -24.19 -30.64 5.10
C VAL A 466 -23.25 -30.58 6.30
N CYS A 467 -22.02 -31.10 6.16
CA CYS A 467 -21.10 -31.24 7.30
C CYS A 467 -19.89 -30.29 7.26
N GLY A 468 -19.70 -29.53 6.18
CA GLY A 468 -18.58 -28.62 6.05
C GLY A 468 -17.25 -29.29 5.68
N TRP A 469 -17.24 -30.59 5.37
CA TRP A 469 -16.02 -31.27 4.96
C TRP A 469 -15.41 -30.61 3.72
N VAL A 470 -14.10 -30.38 3.79
CA VAL A 470 -13.29 -29.85 2.68
C VAL A 470 -12.10 -30.79 2.47
N PRO A 471 -11.81 -31.18 1.22
CA PRO A 471 -10.67 -32.05 0.92
C PRO A 471 -9.34 -31.36 1.21
N LYS A 472 -8.48 -32.03 1.99
CA LYS A 472 -7.13 -31.58 2.31
C LYS A 472 -6.05 -32.40 1.59
N CYS A 473 -4.89 -31.79 1.36
CA CYS A 473 -3.73 -32.48 0.83
C CYS A 473 -3.10 -33.37 1.91
N LYS A 474 -2.78 -34.62 1.56
CA LYS A 474 -2.12 -35.54 2.48
C LYS A 474 -0.67 -35.14 2.83
N ASN A 475 -0.01 -34.35 1.98
CA ASN A 475 1.40 -34.01 2.09
C ASN A 475 1.67 -32.59 2.60
N CYS A 476 0.67 -31.69 2.57
CA CYS A 476 0.89 -30.25 2.78
C CYS A 476 -0.07 -29.62 3.79
N ASP A 477 -1.01 -30.35 4.33
CA ASP A 477 -2.10 -29.88 5.25
C ASP A 477 -2.82 -28.59 4.79
N VAL A 478 -2.93 -28.40 3.48
CA VAL A 478 -3.71 -27.32 2.87
C VAL A 478 -4.91 -27.89 2.16
N SER A 479 -5.99 -27.10 2.06
CA SER A 479 -7.16 -27.46 1.26
C SER A 479 -6.80 -27.61 -0.20
N LEU A 480 -7.48 -28.51 -0.90
CA LEU A 480 -7.27 -28.77 -2.33
C LEU A 480 -8.10 -27.82 -3.18
N THR A 481 -7.51 -27.32 -4.25
CA THR A 481 -8.21 -26.50 -5.24
C THR A 481 -8.96 -27.38 -6.25
N TYR A 482 -10.21 -27.04 -6.53
CA TYR A 482 -11.03 -27.73 -7.54
C TYR A 482 -10.83 -27.15 -8.93
N HIS A 483 -10.34 -27.94 -9.84
CA HIS A 483 -10.21 -27.61 -11.26
C HIS A 483 -11.44 -28.10 -12.03
N ARG A 484 -12.40 -27.22 -12.26
CA ARG A 484 -13.69 -27.54 -12.87
C ARG A 484 -13.56 -28.18 -14.27
N SER A 485 -12.61 -27.71 -15.08
CA SER A 485 -12.37 -28.22 -16.44
C SER A 485 -11.91 -29.68 -16.48
N MET A 486 -11.22 -30.13 -15.43
CA MET A 486 -10.69 -31.49 -15.32
C MET A 486 -11.45 -32.36 -14.32
N ASN A 487 -12.38 -31.77 -13.55
CA ASN A 487 -13.08 -32.39 -12.42
C ASN A 487 -12.12 -33.02 -11.40
N LEU A 488 -11.01 -32.35 -11.10
CA LEU A 488 -9.95 -32.81 -10.21
C LEU A 488 -9.72 -31.83 -9.08
N LEU A 489 -9.27 -32.39 -7.94
CA LEU A 489 -8.83 -31.69 -6.76
C LEU A 489 -7.28 -31.71 -6.74
N THR A 490 -6.63 -30.56 -6.69
CA THR A 490 -5.15 -30.45 -6.80
C THR A 490 -4.56 -29.62 -5.67
N CYS A 491 -3.45 -30.08 -5.12
CA CYS A 491 -2.61 -29.30 -4.22
C CYS A 491 -1.62 -28.45 -5.03
N HIS A 492 -1.66 -27.13 -4.89
CA HIS A 492 -0.75 -26.23 -5.61
C HIS A 492 0.64 -26.09 -4.98
N TYR A 493 0.94 -26.88 -3.94
CA TYR A 493 2.26 -26.93 -3.31
C TYR A 493 3.07 -28.17 -3.69
N CYS A 494 2.43 -29.34 -3.79
CA CYS A 494 3.13 -30.58 -4.11
C CYS A 494 2.59 -31.31 -5.35
N GLY A 495 1.58 -30.77 -6.03
CA GLY A 495 0.97 -31.39 -7.22
C GLY A 495 0.06 -32.59 -6.92
N TYR A 496 -0.12 -32.95 -5.64
CA TYR A 496 -1.00 -34.08 -5.28
C TYR A 496 -2.41 -33.84 -5.82
N THR A 497 -2.93 -34.79 -6.61
CA THR A 497 -4.20 -34.66 -7.34
C THR A 497 -5.04 -35.92 -7.15
N TYR A 498 -6.36 -35.75 -6.96
CA TYR A 498 -7.30 -36.85 -7.01
C TYR A 498 -8.69 -36.39 -7.51
N PRO A 499 -9.54 -37.34 -7.98
CA PRO A 499 -10.87 -37.00 -8.50
C PRO A 499 -11.78 -36.50 -7.38
N VAL A 500 -12.76 -35.64 -7.74
CA VAL A 500 -13.81 -35.23 -6.81
C VAL A 500 -14.63 -36.44 -6.40
N PRO A 501 -14.78 -36.72 -5.10
CA PRO A 501 -15.60 -37.85 -4.64
C PRO A 501 -17.07 -37.61 -5.00
N LYS A 502 -17.81 -38.67 -5.30
CA LYS A 502 -19.24 -38.60 -5.61
C LYS A 502 -20.10 -38.31 -4.37
N GLN A 503 -19.61 -38.71 -3.23
CA GLN A 503 -20.25 -38.50 -1.91
C GLN A 503 -19.23 -37.98 -0.91
N CYS A 504 -19.69 -37.22 0.07
CA CYS A 504 -18.86 -36.73 1.16
C CYS A 504 -18.29 -37.92 1.99
N PRO A 505 -16.97 -38.04 2.14
CA PRO A 505 -16.40 -39.12 2.94
C PRO A 505 -16.77 -39.05 4.44
N ASN A 506 -17.23 -37.90 4.92
CA ASN A 506 -17.53 -37.69 6.32
C ASN A 506 -19.04 -37.90 6.68
N CYS A 507 -19.99 -37.61 5.76
CA CYS A 507 -21.41 -37.68 6.04
C CYS A 507 -22.25 -38.28 4.89
N GLU A 508 -21.61 -38.85 3.89
CA GLU A 508 -22.21 -39.53 2.74
C GLU A 508 -23.15 -38.67 1.87
N SER A 509 -23.26 -37.40 2.17
CA SER A 509 -24.07 -36.46 1.37
C SER A 509 -23.51 -36.30 -0.05
N THR A 510 -24.38 -36.18 -1.03
CA THR A 510 -24.04 -35.91 -2.41
C THR A 510 -23.94 -34.40 -2.72
N GLU A 511 -24.23 -33.54 -1.77
CA GLU A 511 -24.19 -32.08 -1.90
C GLU A 511 -22.77 -31.52 -1.69
N LEU A 512 -21.89 -31.73 -2.65
CA LEU A 512 -20.46 -31.42 -2.56
C LEU A 512 -20.02 -30.12 -3.25
N LEU A 513 -20.90 -29.22 -3.67
CA LEU A 513 -20.53 -27.98 -4.34
C LEU A 513 -21.18 -26.79 -3.65
N GLY A 514 -20.38 -25.99 -2.97
CA GLY A 514 -20.81 -24.74 -2.35
C GLY A 514 -20.78 -23.57 -3.36
N ARG A 515 -21.86 -22.80 -3.49
CA ARG A 515 -21.84 -21.46 -4.08
C ARG A 515 -21.89 -20.45 -2.92
N GLY A 516 -20.82 -19.64 -2.76
CA GLY A 516 -20.84 -18.55 -1.77
C GLY A 516 -21.85 -17.46 -2.15
N TYR A 517 -22.45 -16.81 -1.15
CA TYR A 517 -23.29 -15.64 -1.35
C TYR A 517 -22.39 -14.42 -1.61
N GLY A 518 -22.63 -13.68 -2.70
CA GLY A 518 -22.04 -12.36 -2.91
C GLY A 518 -22.64 -11.31 -1.96
N THR A 519 -21.92 -10.23 -1.67
CA THR A 519 -22.39 -9.12 -0.83
C THR A 519 -23.71 -8.51 -1.30
N GLU A 520 -23.95 -8.50 -2.60
CA GLU A 520 -25.20 -8.05 -3.22
C GLU A 520 -26.40 -8.89 -2.79
N LYS A 521 -26.31 -10.22 -2.88
CA LYS A 521 -27.37 -11.13 -2.41
C LYS A 521 -27.60 -11.03 -0.90
N ILE A 522 -26.56 -10.70 -0.13
CA ILE A 522 -26.69 -10.47 1.30
C ILE A 522 -27.45 -9.17 1.54
N GLU A 523 -27.14 -8.12 0.81
CA GLU A 523 -27.84 -6.83 0.88
C GLU A 523 -29.34 -7.00 0.57
N ASP A 524 -29.69 -7.68 -0.53
CA ASP A 524 -31.06 -7.95 -0.90
C ASP A 524 -31.79 -8.70 0.22
N ARG A 525 -31.16 -9.73 0.78
CA ARG A 525 -31.75 -10.52 1.85
C ARG A 525 -31.91 -9.74 3.15
N VAL A 526 -30.99 -8.84 3.48
CA VAL A 526 -31.11 -7.96 4.65
C VAL A 526 -32.25 -6.96 4.46
N ARG A 527 -32.46 -6.42 3.26
CA ARG A 527 -33.61 -5.55 2.93
C ARG A 527 -34.96 -6.25 3.12
N GLU A 528 -35.05 -7.53 2.72
CA GLU A 528 -36.27 -8.33 2.96
C GLU A 528 -36.52 -8.56 4.44
N LEU A 529 -35.48 -8.81 5.24
CA LEU A 529 -35.60 -9.16 6.68
C LEU A 529 -35.75 -7.92 7.58
N PHE A 530 -35.26 -6.76 7.13
CA PHE A 530 -35.23 -5.50 7.87
C PHE A 530 -35.61 -4.33 6.96
N PRO A 531 -36.87 -4.24 6.49
CA PRO A 531 -37.29 -3.24 5.50
C PRO A 531 -37.18 -1.78 5.98
N GLU A 532 -37.21 -1.55 7.29
CA GLU A 532 -37.11 -0.22 7.90
C GLU A 532 -35.66 0.24 8.13
N ALA A 533 -34.68 -0.67 8.02
CA ALA A 533 -33.28 -0.36 8.28
C ALA A 533 -32.61 0.31 7.07
N ARG A 534 -31.79 1.33 7.35
CA ARG A 534 -30.97 1.98 6.34
C ARG A 534 -29.70 1.18 6.15
N ILE A 535 -29.55 0.59 4.97
CA ILE A 535 -28.48 -0.35 4.65
C ILE A 535 -27.48 0.29 3.70
N ALA A 536 -26.19 0.13 3.98
CA ALA A 536 -25.11 0.45 3.05
C ALA A 536 -24.22 -0.76 2.79
N ARG A 537 -23.65 -0.83 1.59
CA ARG A 537 -22.69 -1.85 1.18
C ARG A 537 -21.33 -1.20 0.88
N MET A 538 -20.26 -1.79 1.43
CA MET A 538 -18.88 -1.37 1.22
C MET A 538 -18.06 -2.52 0.64
N ASP A 539 -17.91 -2.54 -0.68
CA ASP A 539 -17.07 -3.45 -1.43
C ASP A 539 -16.36 -2.72 -2.59
N LEU A 540 -15.56 -3.45 -3.37
CA LEU A 540 -14.83 -2.86 -4.49
C LEU A 540 -15.75 -2.23 -5.54
N ASP A 541 -16.96 -2.75 -5.72
CA ASP A 541 -17.88 -2.26 -6.74
C ASP A 541 -18.52 -0.93 -6.32
N THR A 542 -18.89 -0.81 -5.04
CA THR A 542 -19.51 0.40 -4.47
C THR A 542 -18.51 1.54 -4.19
N THR A 543 -17.22 1.24 -4.14
CA THR A 543 -16.16 2.20 -3.75
C THR A 543 -15.26 2.64 -4.90
N ARG A 544 -15.61 2.35 -6.17
CA ARG A 544 -14.82 2.72 -7.37
C ARG A 544 -14.77 4.22 -7.63
N SER A 545 -15.86 4.95 -7.35
CA SER A 545 -15.91 6.39 -7.61
C SER A 545 -15.16 7.19 -6.54
N ALA A 546 -14.51 8.27 -6.97
CA ALA A 546 -13.83 9.18 -6.06
C ALA A 546 -14.79 9.71 -4.99
N GLY A 547 -14.41 9.60 -3.71
CA GLY A 547 -15.22 10.05 -2.57
C GLY A 547 -16.34 9.11 -2.13
N ALA A 548 -16.72 8.06 -2.87
CA ALA A 548 -17.76 7.12 -2.45
C ALA A 548 -17.40 6.39 -1.14
N TYR A 549 -16.14 5.96 -1.03
CA TYR A 549 -15.61 5.35 0.19
C TYR A 549 -15.77 6.27 1.42
N GLY A 550 -15.36 7.53 1.29
CA GLY A 550 -15.49 8.53 2.37
C GLY A 550 -16.94 8.77 2.77
N ARG A 551 -17.84 8.93 1.81
CA ARG A 551 -19.27 9.15 2.07
C ARG A 551 -19.91 8.00 2.84
N ILE A 552 -19.67 6.74 2.44
CA ILE A 552 -20.20 5.56 3.15
C ILE A 552 -19.72 5.54 4.60
N ILE A 553 -18.44 5.85 4.84
CA ILE A 553 -17.88 5.91 6.20
C ILE A 553 -18.51 7.05 7.02
N ASP A 554 -18.61 8.25 6.44
CA ASP A 554 -19.19 9.40 7.12
C ASP A 554 -20.67 9.18 7.42
N ASP A 555 -21.44 8.59 6.50
CA ASP A 555 -22.85 8.25 6.71
C ASP A 555 -23.03 7.20 7.82
N PHE A 556 -22.18 6.20 7.86
CA PHE A 556 -22.23 5.21 8.92
C PHE A 556 -21.76 5.78 10.26
N SER A 557 -20.67 6.55 10.27
CA SER A 557 -20.15 7.16 11.51
C SER A 557 -21.11 8.17 12.13
N CYS A 558 -21.88 8.91 11.30
CA CYS A 558 -22.89 9.87 11.75
C CYS A 558 -24.27 9.22 12.06
N GLY A 559 -24.39 7.89 12.02
CA GLY A 559 -25.63 7.20 12.30
C GLY A 559 -26.70 7.35 11.21
N ARG A 560 -26.36 7.78 9.99
CA ARG A 560 -27.28 7.83 8.84
C ARG A 560 -27.51 6.46 8.20
N THR A 561 -26.71 5.47 8.56
CA THR A 561 -26.83 4.06 8.15
C THR A 561 -26.90 3.18 9.38
N ASP A 562 -27.80 2.20 9.38
CA ASP A 562 -28.04 1.30 10.53
C ASP A 562 -27.28 -0.02 10.38
N ILE A 563 -27.20 -0.55 9.15
CA ILE A 563 -26.51 -1.80 8.85
C ILE A 563 -25.48 -1.55 7.76
N LEU A 564 -24.21 -1.83 8.06
CA LEU A 564 -23.13 -1.81 7.08
C LEU A 564 -22.72 -3.24 6.71
N ILE A 565 -22.84 -3.58 5.43
CA ILE A 565 -22.41 -4.88 4.88
C ILE A 565 -21.09 -4.66 4.15
N GLY A 566 -20.06 -5.42 4.50
CA GLY A 566 -18.80 -5.23 3.83
C GLY A 566 -17.86 -6.42 3.82
N THR A 567 -16.80 -6.26 3.05
CA THR A 567 -15.70 -7.21 2.92
C THR A 567 -14.53 -6.76 3.80
N GLN A 568 -13.32 -7.19 3.50
CA GLN A 568 -12.10 -6.77 4.21
C GLN A 568 -11.93 -5.23 4.33
N MET A 569 -12.65 -4.45 3.55
CA MET A 569 -12.57 -2.99 3.63
C MET A 569 -13.11 -2.41 4.94
N ILE A 570 -14.06 -3.10 5.59
CA ILE A 570 -14.64 -2.66 6.87
C ILE A 570 -13.80 -3.04 8.10
N THR A 571 -12.78 -3.88 7.91
CA THR A 571 -11.96 -4.39 9.01
C THR A 571 -10.82 -3.43 9.39
N LYS A 572 -10.46 -2.46 8.53
CA LYS A 572 -9.21 -1.72 8.60
C LYS A 572 -9.42 -0.22 8.83
N GLY A 573 -8.67 0.34 9.80
CA GLY A 573 -8.50 1.78 9.96
C GLY A 573 -9.76 2.60 10.28
N LEU A 574 -10.90 1.96 10.54
CA LEU A 574 -12.18 2.62 10.78
C LEU A 574 -12.54 2.57 12.26
N ASP A 575 -13.09 3.67 12.77
CA ASP A 575 -13.59 3.76 14.14
C ASP A 575 -15.09 4.07 14.11
N PHE A 576 -15.91 3.10 14.56
CA PHE A 576 -17.34 3.22 14.61
C PHE A 576 -17.84 3.09 16.06
N SER A 577 -18.26 4.19 16.64
CA SER A 577 -18.70 4.22 18.05
C SER A 577 -20.09 3.62 18.28
N GLY A 578 -20.92 3.54 17.22
CA GLY A 578 -22.32 3.07 17.30
C GLY A 578 -22.51 1.56 17.13
N VAL A 579 -21.45 0.82 16.76
CA VAL A 579 -21.54 -0.62 16.45
C VAL A 579 -21.53 -1.45 17.72
N THR A 580 -22.64 -2.13 18.01
CA THR A 580 -22.77 -3.06 19.14
C THR A 580 -22.80 -4.52 18.70
N VAL A 581 -23.25 -4.81 17.47
CA VAL A 581 -23.30 -6.16 16.92
C VAL A 581 -22.46 -6.27 15.66
N VAL A 582 -21.60 -7.29 15.62
CA VAL A 582 -20.84 -7.69 14.44
C VAL A 582 -21.24 -9.12 14.06
N GLY A 583 -21.72 -9.31 12.83
CA GLY A 583 -22.03 -10.62 12.27
C GLY A 583 -20.98 -11.08 11.28
N ILE A 584 -20.29 -12.17 11.56
CA ILE A 584 -19.38 -12.86 10.63
C ILE A 584 -20.16 -13.97 9.96
N LEU A 585 -20.53 -13.78 8.69
CA LEU A 585 -21.52 -14.65 8.03
C LEU A 585 -20.98 -16.03 7.67
N ASN A 586 -19.70 -16.16 7.36
CA ASN A 586 -19.08 -17.44 7.05
C ASN A 586 -17.56 -17.37 7.27
N ALA A 587 -17.08 -17.95 8.37
CA ALA A 587 -15.64 -18.03 8.66
C ALA A 587 -14.95 -19.14 7.84
N ASP A 588 -15.67 -20.18 7.41
CA ASP A 588 -15.09 -21.33 6.73
C ASP A 588 -14.42 -20.98 5.40
N THR A 589 -14.88 -19.94 4.72
CA THR A 589 -14.26 -19.46 3.46
C THR A 589 -12.83 -18.97 3.63
N MET A 590 -12.46 -18.50 4.82
CA MET A 590 -11.10 -18.09 5.15
C MET A 590 -10.25 -19.28 5.61
N LEU A 591 -10.83 -20.12 6.47
CA LEU A 591 -10.18 -21.28 7.04
C LEU A 591 -9.80 -22.34 6.00
N ASN A 592 -10.63 -22.51 4.99
CA ASN A 592 -10.47 -23.52 3.96
C ASN A 592 -9.78 -22.98 2.68
N TYR A 593 -9.22 -21.77 2.72
CA TYR A 593 -8.47 -21.24 1.59
C TYR A 593 -7.22 -22.11 1.33
N PRO A 594 -6.92 -22.51 0.07
CA PRO A 594 -5.83 -23.43 -0.22
C PRO A 594 -4.45 -22.76 -0.18
N ASP A 595 -4.10 -22.21 0.96
CA ASP A 595 -2.83 -21.55 1.24
C ASP A 595 -2.35 -21.91 2.65
N PHE A 596 -1.04 -22.06 2.85
CA PHE A 596 -0.47 -22.36 4.17
C PHE A 596 -0.66 -21.20 5.18
N ARG A 597 -0.98 -20.01 4.70
CA ARG A 597 -1.30 -18.83 5.52
C ARG A 597 -2.78 -18.72 5.89
N ALA A 598 -3.62 -19.67 5.45
CA ALA A 598 -5.08 -19.58 5.62
C ALA A 598 -5.48 -19.36 7.08
N TYR A 599 -4.91 -20.13 8.00
CA TYR A 599 -5.21 -20.01 9.44
C TYR A 599 -4.68 -18.70 10.03
N GLU A 600 -3.48 -18.26 9.62
CA GLU A 600 -2.93 -16.96 10.03
C GLU A 600 -3.84 -15.81 9.59
N GLN A 601 -4.21 -15.79 8.31
CA GLN A 601 -5.08 -14.75 7.75
C GLN A 601 -6.48 -14.79 8.36
N ALA A 602 -7.02 -16.00 8.64
CA ALA A 602 -8.30 -16.16 9.32
C ALA A 602 -8.25 -15.60 10.75
N PHE A 603 -7.25 -15.97 11.54
CA PHE A 603 -7.06 -15.46 12.90
C PHE A 603 -6.96 -13.93 12.90
N GLN A 604 -6.11 -13.37 12.04
CA GLN A 604 -5.91 -11.92 11.90
C GLN A 604 -7.22 -11.20 11.55
N MET A 605 -7.92 -11.70 10.55
CA MET A 605 -9.16 -11.10 10.07
C MET A 605 -10.28 -11.19 11.10
N LEU A 606 -10.50 -12.37 11.68
CA LEU A 606 -11.53 -12.59 12.70
C LEU A 606 -11.29 -11.74 13.94
N SER A 607 -10.03 -11.64 14.40
CA SER A 607 -9.66 -10.78 15.53
C SER A 607 -9.87 -9.30 15.24
N GLN A 608 -9.53 -8.84 14.04
CA GLN A 608 -9.73 -7.44 13.64
C GLN A 608 -11.21 -7.07 13.53
N VAL A 609 -12.01 -7.93 12.89
CA VAL A 609 -13.47 -7.73 12.74
C VAL A 609 -14.14 -7.74 14.11
N SER A 610 -13.81 -8.70 14.95
CA SER A 610 -14.33 -8.79 16.32
C SER A 610 -14.00 -7.54 17.13
N GLY A 611 -12.80 -6.99 16.97
CA GLY A 611 -12.38 -5.75 17.63
C GLY A 611 -13.18 -4.50 17.25
N ARG A 612 -14.11 -4.57 16.26
CA ARG A 612 -14.99 -3.46 15.87
C ARG A 612 -16.25 -3.33 16.73
N ALA A 613 -16.63 -4.38 17.44
CA ALA A 613 -17.79 -4.35 18.33
C ALA A 613 -17.43 -3.70 19.68
N GLY A 614 -18.31 -2.84 20.21
CA GLY A 614 -18.24 -2.26 21.55
C GLY A 614 -16.98 -1.41 21.80
N ARG A 615 -17.07 -0.09 21.63
CA ARG A 615 -15.88 0.78 21.76
C ARG A 615 -15.96 1.89 22.80
N ARG A 616 -17.16 2.24 23.29
CA ARG A 616 -17.27 3.36 24.24
C ARG A 616 -17.85 2.95 25.59
N ASP A 617 -19.08 2.48 25.63
CA ASP A 617 -19.78 2.31 26.92
C ASP A 617 -20.44 0.94 27.10
N GLU A 618 -20.50 0.13 26.05
CA GLU A 618 -21.16 -1.19 26.09
C GLU A 618 -20.24 -2.28 25.53
N ARG A 619 -20.28 -3.44 26.16
CA ARG A 619 -19.59 -4.62 25.65
C ARG A 619 -20.25 -5.05 24.34
N GLY A 620 -19.49 -5.08 23.25
CA GLY A 620 -20.00 -5.51 21.96
C GLY A 620 -20.24 -7.02 21.88
N LEU A 621 -21.13 -7.43 20.97
CA LEU A 621 -21.42 -8.82 20.66
C LEU A 621 -20.98 -9.15 19.23
N VAL A 622 -20.23 -10.24 19.09
CA VAL A 622 -19.82 -10.80 17.80
C VAL A 622 -20.48 -12.16 17.62
N ILE A 623 -21.25 -12.32 16.55
CA ILE A 623 -21.80 -13.62 16.16
C ILE A 623 -20.93 -14.19 15.03
N LEU A 624 -20.17 -15.24 15.36
CA LEU A 624 -19.28 -15.91 14.43
C LEU A 624 -19.94 -17.20 13.92
N GLN A 625 -20.40 -17.20 12.68
CA GLN A 625 -21.03 -18.36 12.05
C GLN A 625 -19.98 -19.21 11.31
N THR A 626 -19.92 -20.50 11.65
CA THR A 626 -19.00 -21.46 11.04
C THR A 626 -19.59 -22.87 11.10
N LYS A 627 -19.18 -23.74 10.18
CA LYS A 627 -19.40 -25.18 10.23
C LYS A 627 -18.29 -25.93 10.98
N SER A 628 -17.24 -25.23 11.34
CA SER A 628 -16.01 -25.78 11.90
C SER A 628 -15.73 -25.20 13.30
N ALA A 629 -16.78 -25.15 14.15
CA ALA A 629 -16.73 -24.54 15.47
C ALA A 629 -15.65 -25.13 16.38
N ASP A 630 -15.34 -26.43 16.21
CA ASP A 630 -14.36 -27.17 17.02
C ASP A 630 -12.91 -26.95 16.60
N LEU A 631 -12.66 -26.23 15.52
CA LEU A 631 -11.27 -25.97 15.09
C LEU A 631 -10.50 -25.16 16.13
N PRO A 632 -9.25 -25.56 16.47
CA PRO A 632 -8.44 -24.86 17.47
C PRO A 632 -8.31 -23.36 17.19
N VAL A 633 -8.14 -22.96 15.94
CA VAL A 633 -8.03 -21.54 15.56
C VAL A 633 -9.29 -20.73 15.91
N ILE A 634 -10.48 -21.30 15.82
CA ILE A 634 -11.74 -20.65 16.23
C ILE A 634 -11.75 -20.44 17.74
N GLN A 635 -11.39 -21.47 18.52
CA GLN A 635 -11.34 -21.38 19.97
C GLN A 635 -10.27 -20.36 20.43
N GLN A 636 -9.12 -20.31 19.76
CA GLN A 636 -8.05 -19.35 20.02
C GLN A 636 -8.49 -17.91 19.71
N VAL A 637 -9.27 -17.69 18.63
CA VAL A 637 -9.87 -16.38 18.33
C VAL A 637 -10.85 -15.95 19.42
N VAL A 638 -11.71 -16.87 19.88
CA VAL A 638 -12.69 -16.60 20.94
C VAL A 638 -12.01 -16.24 22.26
N ALA A 639 -10.95 -16.98 22.61
CA ALA A 639 -10.15 -16.73 23.80
C ALA A 639 -9.22 -15.49 23.67
N GLY A 640 -9.00 -14.97 22.46
CA GLY A 640 -7.99 -13.92 22.20
C GLY A 640 -6.56 -14.42 22.44
N ASP A 641 -6.33 -15.72 22.38
CA ASP A 641 -5.03 -16.36 22.70
C ASP A 641 -4.12 -16.44 21.46
N PHE A 642 -3.51 -15.32 21.14
CA PHE A 642 -2.53 -15.24 20.07
C PHE A 642 -1.27 -16.09 20.35
N LYS A 643 -0.85 -16.23 21.62
CA LYS A 643 0.40 -16.94 21.94
C LYS A 643 0.31 -18.43 21.63
N THR A 644 -0.77 -19.08 22.07
CA THR A 644 -1.02 -20.50 21.77
C THR A 644 -1.21 -20.69 20.27
N PHE A 645 -2.01 -19.83 19.62
CA PHE A 645 -2.18 -19.86 18.17
C PHE A 645 -0.83 -19.78 17.42
N ALA A 646 0.02 -18.80 17.76
CA ALA A 646 1.30 -18.61 17.09
C ALA A 646 2.26 -19.78 17.32
N ARG A 647 2.30 -20.35 18.52
CA ARG A 647 3.09 -21.56 18.82
C ARG A 647 2.67 -22.73 17.95
N ASP A 648 1.40 -23.06 17.95
CA ASP A 648 0.86 -24.22 17.23
C ASP A 648 1.10 -24.07 15.70
N LEU A 649 0.87 -22.85 15.18
CA LEU A 649 1.09 -22.58 13.76
C LEU A 649 2.58 -22.57 13.37
N LEU A 650 3.48 -22.09 14.24
CA LEU A 650 4.93 -22.14 13.97
C LEU A 650 5.45 -23.58 14.01
N GLU A 651 4.96 -24.44 14.91
CA GLU A 651 5.28 -25.87 14.91
C GLU A 651 4.86 -26.53 13.59
N GLU A 652 3.62 -26.28 13.14
CA GLU A 652 3.14 -26.79 11.84
C GLU A 652 4.02 -26.30 10.68
N ARG A 653 4.35 -25.01 10.63
CA ARG A 653 5.20 -24.45 9.57
C ARG A 653 6.61 -25.03 9.55
N SER A 654 7.17 -25.32 10.71
CA SER A 654 8.46 -25.99 10.83
C SER A 654 8.40 -27.39 10.21
N MET A 655 7.37 -28.19 10.56
CA MET A 655 7.20 -29.55 10.02
C MET A 655 7.00 -29.58 8.50
N PHE A 656 6.22 -28.62 7.96
CA PHE A 656 5.91 -28.57 6.52
C PHE A 656 6.86 -27.71 5.70
N ARG A 657 7.98 -27.27 6.29
CA ARG A 657 9.01 -26.47 5.61
C ARG A 657 8.45 -25.17 5.02
N TYR A 658 7.77 -24.37 5.86
CA TYR A 658 7.22 -23.07 5.49
C TYR A 658 7.95 -21.90 6.18
N PRO A 659 7.79 -20.63 5.68
CA PRO A 659 8.24 -19.46 6.41
C PRO A 659 7.60 -19.37 7.82
N PRO A 660 8.35 -18.93 8.84
CA PRO A 660 9.64 -18.25 8.80
C PRO A 660 10.88 -19.18 8.76
N PHE A 661 10.74 -20.49 8.77
CA PHE A 661 11.86 -21.44 8.83
C PHE A 661 12.50 -21.70 7.46
N TYR A 662 11.76 -21.46 6.39
CA TYR A 662 12.19 -21.63 5.01
C TYR A 662 11.87 -20.38 4.19
N HIS A 663 12.70 -20.12 3.18
CA HIS A 663 12.38 -19.16 2.13
C HIS A 663 11.59 -19.85 1.03
N LEU A 664 10.54 -19.22 0.56
CA LEU A 664 9.76 -19.69 -0.58
C LEU A 664 10.08 -18.85 -1.82
N VAL A 665 10.30 -19.53 -2.94
CA VAL A 665 10.37 -18.89 -4.25
C VAL A 665 9.42 -19.61 -5.18
N TYR A 666 8.48 -18.86 -5.77
CA TYR A 666 7.64 -19.37 -6.85
C TYR A 666 8.25 -18.99 -8.19
N VAL A 667 8.39 -19.96 -9.07
CA VAL A 667 8.81 -19.75 -10.45
C VAL A 667 7.58 -19.91 -11.34
N TYR A 668 7.21 -18.84 -12.03
CA TYR A 668 6.08 -18.85 -12.95
C TYR A 668 6.56 -18.85 -14.38
N LEU A 669 5.94 -19.72 -15.20
CA LEU A 669 6.11 -19.76 -16.64
C LEU A 669 4.77 -19.40 -17.29
N ARG A 670 4.79 -18.52 -18.28
CA ARG A 670 3.59 -18.00 -18.93
C ARG A 670 3.77 -17.93 -20.45
N HIS A 671 2.81 -18.48 -21.20
CA HIS A 671 2.78 -18.40 -22.67
C HIS A 671 1.37 -18.70 -23.21
N ARG A 672 1.09 -18.28 -24.45
CA ARG A 672 -0.21 -18.53 -25.10
C ARG A 672 -0.44 -20.00 -25.44
N ASN A 673 0.61 -20.72 -25.84
CA ASN A 673 0.53 -22.16 -26.14
C ASN A 673 0.71 -22.96 -24.85
N GLU A 674 -0.33 -23.70 -24.44
CA GLU A 674 -0.36 -24.45 -23.20
C GLU A 674 0.64 -25.63 -23.21
N GLN A 675 0.74 -26.35 -24.33
CA GLN A 675 1.67 -27.50 -24.46
C GLN A 675 3.12 -27.04 -24.33
N LEU A 676 3.43 -25.85 -24.90
CA LEU A 676 4.77 -25.26 -24.79
C LEU A 676 5.11 -24.87 -23.35
N VAL A 677 4.12 -24.34 -22.62
CA VAL A 677 4.29 -23.99 -21.19
C VAL A 677 4.53 -25.26 -20.36
N ASP A 678 3.79 -26.34 -20.64
CA ASP A 678 3.97 -27.62 -19.95
C ASP A 678 5.37 -28.18 -20.18
N SER A 679 5.84 -28.23 -21.42
CA SER A 679 7.17 -28.70 -21.77
C SER A 679 8.28 -27.85 -21.13
N ALA A 680 8.15 -26.52 -21.21
CA ALA A 680 9.11 -25.59 -20.61
C ALA A 680 9.14 -25.70 -19.06
N ALA A 681 7.98 -25.90 -18.43
CA ALA A 681 7.90 -26.05 -16.97
C ALA A 681 8.56 -27.34 -16.49
N ILE A 682 8.38 -28.43 -17.21
CA ILE A 682 9.06 -29.71 -16.91
C ILE A 682 10.58 -29.54 -17.04
N GLU A 683 11.04 -28.91 -18.13
CA GLU A 683 12.45 -28.68 -18.36
C GLU A 683 13.06 -27.73 -17.30
N MET A 684 12.37 -26.64 -16.97
CA MET A 684 12.77 -25.72 -15.90
C MET A 684 12.87 -26.42 -14.55
N ALA A 685 11.86 -27.23 -14.20
CA ALA A 685 11.89 -28.02 -12.96
C ALA A 685 13.05 -29.03 -12.92
N SER A 686 13.36 -29.65 -14.05
CA SER A 686 14.52 -30.57 -14.14
C SER A 686 15.84 -29.85 -13.89
N ARG A 687 16.06 -28.70 -14.53
CA ARG A 687 17.25 -27.85 -14.30
C ARG A 687 17.38 -27.39 -12.84
N LEU A 688 16.26 -26.93 -12.26
CA LEU A 688 16.25 -26.52 -10.86
C LEU A 688 16.52 -27.68 -9.90
N ARG A 689 16.03 -28.90 -10.19
CA ARG A 689 16.32 -30.10 -9.38
C ARG A 689 17.79 -30.52 -9.39
N GLN A 690 18.52 -30.20 -10.44
CA GLN A 690 19.97 -30.44 -10.46
C GLN A 690 20.71 -29.63 -9.39
N ALA A 691 20.23 -28.40 -9.12
CA ALA A 691 20.83 -27.52 -8.11
C ALA A 691 20.18 -27.66 -6.72
N PHE A 692 18.88 -27.93 -6.65
CA PHE A 692 18.11 -27.87 -5.40
C PHE A 692 17.48 -29.20 -4.96
N ALA A 693 17.61 -30.28 -5.74
CA ALA A 693 17.13 -31.62 -5.43
C ALA A 693 15.64 -31.66 -5.01
N ASP A 694 15.33 -32.21 -3.83
CA ASP A 694 13.99 -32.40 -3.26
C ASP A 694 13.30 -31.10 -2.82
N ARG A 695 14.02 -29.97 -2.83
CA ARG A 695 13.49 -28.62 -2.52
C ARG A 695 12.59 -28.06 -3.62
N VAL A 696 12.56 -28.71 -4.81
CA VAL A 696 11.78 -28.29 -5.98
C VAL A 696 10.52 -29.13 -6.11
N LEU A 697 9.36 -28.49 -5.95
CA LEU A 697 8.03 -29.09 -6.05
C LEU A 697 7.31 -28.60 -7.33
N GLY A 698 6.52 -29.47 -7.93
CA GLY A 698 5.84 -29.19 -9.19
C GLY A 698 6.67 -29.59 -10.43
N PRO A 699 6.39 -29.12 -11.67
CA PRO A 699 5.49 -28.01 -12.00
C PRO A 699 4.00 -28.35 -11.84
N ASP A 700 3.17 -27.34 -11.53
CA ASP A 700 1.74 -27.50 -11.34
C ASP A 700 0.95 -26.30 -11.91
N LYS A 701 -0.36 -26.50 -12.10
CA LYS A 701 -1.28 -25.43 -12.47
C LYS A 701 -1.65 -24.61 -11.24
N PRO A 702 -1.39 -23.29 -11.21
CA PRO A 702 -1.82 -22.44 -10.10
C PRO A 702 -3.36 -22.34 -10.05
N ALA A 703 -3.91 -21.82 -8.95
CA ALA A 703 -5.36 -21.59 -8.78
C ALA A 703 -5.96 -20.80 -9.96
N VAL A 704 -5.21 -19.85 -10.51
CA VAL A 704 -5.50 -19.14 -11.76
C VAL A 704 -4.52 -19.65 -12.82
N ALA A 705 -4.88 -20.73 -13.47
CA ALA A 705 -4.04 -21.40 -14.47
C ALA A 705 -3.99 -20.71 -15.84
N ARG A 706 -4.85 -19.70 -16.06
CA ARG A 706 -4.90 -18.92 -17.30
C ARG A 706 -5.33 -17.49 -17.04
N VAL A 707 -4.57 -16.54 -17.57
CA VAL A 707 -4.89 -15.11 -17.51
C VAL A 707 -4.96 -14.57 -18.93
N LYS A 708 -6.11 -13.99 -19.31
CA LYS A 708 -6.41 -13.60 -20.69
C LYS A 708 -6.23 -14.81 -21.63
N THR A 709 -5.22 -14.76 -22.49
CA THR A 709 -4.90 -15.82 -23.46
C THR A 709 -3.70 -16.66 -23.07
N GLU A 710 -3.07 -16.39 -21.93
CA GLU A 710 -1.82 -17.03 -21.52
C GLU A 710 -2.06 -18.08 -20.44
N SER A 711 -1.56 -19.29 -20.67
CA SER A 711 -1.52 -20.39 -19.71
C SER A 711 -0.34 -20.21 -18.77
N ILE A 712 -0.49 -20.63 -17.51
CA ILE A 712 0.47 -20.44 -16.45
C ILE A 712 0.82 -21.78 -15.80
N ARG A 713 2.10 -21.97 -15.48
CA ARG A 713 2.59 -23.05 -14.62
C ARG A 713 3.43 -22.48 -13.50
N LYS A 714 3.42 -23.15 -12.38
CA LYS A 714 4.13 -22.77 -11.15
C LYS A 714 5.04 -23.89 -10.67
N ILE A 715 6.27 -23.55 -10.33
CA ILE A 715 7.21 -24.40 -9.61
C ILE A 715 7.45 -23.75 -8.26
N VAL A 716 7.55 -24.54 -7.20
CA VAL A 716 7.80 -24.06 -5.83
C VAL A 716 9.17 -24.52 -5.38
N ILE A 717 9.98 -23.60 -4.88
CA ILE A 717 11.29 -23.91 -4.29
C ILE A 717 11.24 -23.52 -2.81
N LYS A 718 11.62 -24.47 -1.93
CA LYS A 718 11.72 -24.28 -0.48
C LYS A 718 13.19 -24.33 -0.07
N LEU A 719 13.73 -23.21 0.40
CA LEU A 719 15.13 -23.07 0.79
C LEU A 719 15.25 -22.91 2.30
N GLU A 720 16.09 -23.68 2.96
CA GLU A 720 16.34 -23.61 4.40
C GLU A 720 16.96 -22.25 4.79
N GLN A 721 16.70 -21.81 6.02
CA GLN A 721 17.46 -20.70 6.58
C GLN A 721 18.95 -21.08 6.67
N GLY A 722 19.83 -20.12 6.33
CA GLY A 722 21.27 -20.34 6.34
C GLY A 722 21.88 -20.78 5.00
N ILE A 723 21.05 -21.10 3.99
CA ILE A 723 21.56 -21.32 2.63
C ILE A 723 22.20 -20.04 2.07
N ASN A 724 23.21 -20.19 1.20
CA ASN A 724 23.78 -19.06 0.47
C ASN A 724 22.75 -18.52 -0.55
N LEU A 725 21.93 -17.56 -0.12
CA LEU A 725 20.87 -16.98 -0.96
C LEU A 725 21.39 -16.30 -2.23
N PRO A 726 22.51 -15.57 -2.23
CA PRO A 726 23.10 -15.05 -3.48
C PRO A 726 23.40 -16.16 -4.49
N LEU A 727 24.03 -17.24 -4.08
CA LEU A 727 24.33 -18.39 -4.95
C LEU A 727 23.04 -19.07 -5.43
N ALA A 728 22.07 -19.27 -4.55
CA ALA A 728 20.79 -19.86 -4.92
C ALA A 728 20.05 -19.02 -5.98
N ARG A 729 20.06 -17.70 -5.84
CA ARG A 729 19.47 -16.79 -6.84
C ARG A 729 20.21 -16.84 -8.17
N GLN A 730 21.54 -16.91 -8.13
CA GLN A 730 22.35 -17.06 -9.32
C GLN A 730 21.98 -18.35 -10.06
N CYS A 731 21.94 -19.51 -9.40
CA CYS A 731 21.53 -20.76 -10.01
C CYS A 731 20.13 -20.71 -10.63
N MET A 732 19.17 -20.06 -9.96
CA MET A 732 17.82 -19.86 -10.50
C MET A 732 17.82 -18.97 -11.75
N ALA A 733 18.60 -17.89 -11.76
CA ALA A 733 18.73 -16.98 -12.89
C ALA A 733 19.41 -17.67 -14.08
N GLU A 734 20.45 -18.47 -13.82
CA GLU A 734 21.14 -19.26 -14.84
C GLU A 734 20.21 -20.30 -15.47
N ALA A 735 19.43 -21.03 -14.66
CA ALA A 735 18.44 -21.99 -15.15
C ALA A 735 17.40 -21.32 -16.06
N ARG A 736 16.92 -20.11 -15.71
CA ARG A 736 16.04 -19.30 -16.56
C ARG A 736 16.72 -18.92 -17.87
N THR A 737 17.94 -18.40 -17.80
CA THR A 737 18.70 -17.95 -18.98
C THR A 737 18.94 -19.11 -19.94
N GLN A 738 19.37 -20.26 -19.44
CA GLN A 738 19.58 -21.46 -20.24
C GLN A 738 18.28 -21.97 -20.88
N LEU A 739 17.15 -21.91 -20.16
CA LEU A 739 15.86 -22.27 -20.75
C LEU A 739 15.48 -21.35 -21.92
N LEU A 740 15.65 -20.03 -21.76
CA LEU A 740 15.29 -19.03 -22.74
C LEU A 740 16.25 -18.95 -23.94
N GLN A 741 17.46 -19.53 -23.84
CA GLN A 741 18.37 -19.68 -24.98
C GLN A 741 17.87 -20.69 -26.00
N ASP A 742 17.02 -21.64 -25.59
CA ASP A 742 16.36 -22.53 -26.53
C ASP A 742 15.32 -21.74 -27.34
N LYS A 743 15.48 -21.77 -28.67
CA LYS A 743 14.60 -21.06 -29.61
C LYS A 743 13.10 -21.39 -29.42
N ARG A 744 12.80 -22.61 -28.95
CA ARG A 744 11.41 -23.04 -28.65
C ARG A 744 10.79 -22.20 -27.53
N TYR A 745 11.58 -21.76 -26.56
CA TYR A 745 11.14 -21.08 -25.35
C TYR A 745 11.51 -19.59 -25.31
N ALA A 746 12.17 -19.06 -26.32
CA ALA A 746 12.65 -17.68 -26.35
C ALA A 746 11.54 -16.62 -26.12
N ALA A 747 10.28 -16.91 -26.49
CA ALA A 747 9.13 -16.05 -26.25
C ALA A 747 8.41 -16.33 -24.91
N MET A 748 8.90 -17.27 -24.10
CA MET A 748 8.34 -17.63 -22.80
C MET A 748 8.57 -16.52 -21.79
N THR A 749 7.56 -16.14 -21.03
CA THR A 749 7.75 -15.27 -19.87
C THR A 749 8.02 -16.12 -18.65
N VAL A 750 9.22 -16.00 -18.08
CA VAL A 750 9.62 -16.67 -16.82
C VAL A 750 9.94 -15.62 -15.79
N PHE A 751 9.27 -15.67 -14.63
CA PHE A 751 9.54 -14.74 -13.54
C PHE A 751 9.48 -15.42 -12.17
N PHE A 752 10.13 -14.78 -11.21
CA PHE A 752 10.22 -15.25 -9.83
C PHE A 752 9.34 -14.42 -8.92
N ASP A 753 8.73 -15.06 -7.92
CA ASP A 753 8.06 -14.41 -6.80
C ASP A 753 8.70 -14.92 -5.51
N VAL A 754 9.57 -14.09 -4.95
CA VAL A 754 10.33 -14.37 -3.73
C VAL A 754 9.50 -13.93 -2.53
N ASP A 755 9.42 -14.78 -1.50
CA ASP A 755 8.58 -14.59 -0.31
C ASP A 755 7.13 -14.24 -0.70
N PRO A 756 6.41 -15.14 -1.39
CA PRO A 756 5.02 -14.93 -1.79
C PRO A 756 4.12 -14.79 -0.55
N SER A 757 3.04 -13.98 -0.68
CA SER A 757 2.07 -13.71 0.39
C SER A 757 0.68 -14.22 0.06
#